data_2deed180a4e36a681f608d5909671a8c
#
_entry.id   2deed180a4e36a681f608d5909671a8c
#
_cell.length_a   1.000
_cell.length_b   1.000
_cell.length_c   1.000
_cell.angle_alpha   90.00
_cell.angle_beta   90.00
_cell.angle_gamma   90.00
#
_symmetry.space_group_name_H-M   'P 1'
#
loop_
_entity.id
_entity.type
_entity.pdbx_description
1 polymer ?
#
loop_
_entity_poly.entity_id
_entity_poly.type
_entity_poly.pdbx_seq_one_letter_code
_entity_poly.pdbx_strand_id
1 'polypeptide(L)'
;MKLSDLNLKGLESVFVDANDVELFPPQEEAIRAGLLDTGKNFVIASPTASGKTLLAELVMLKSILHASGKCLYAVPLNALAYEKYQNFKAKYGGIAKVGISTGDYESSSRYLERYDIVILTFEKLDSLTRLKPAWLRRISVVVVDEVHVLGDEKRGPRLEGAMARFMSFNPRVRVIALSATIPNAEELGNWLQASLIRSEWRPVPLKEEVFLAAKGDREIIERVEKEVEEGSQVLVFVNTKRGSASFARKIAAHLTVSSKELGELAERVDIGVDDLSDLVRHGVAYHNSWLHPAQRKAIEESFRSKGAGLKVICCTPTLAMGVSLPAKMVLIRNYRFFTLGRGNEPMPVCWVKQVFGRAGRPEHDKYGIGLIVARSEDEREEIEDFYINGDLERTESQFSAAAMTEQILATIVAGANHIGTDRASILEFLDSTFYAYQNRTQMALVKAQMDGILEDLSDEGFITITKSNEEEVKATGFGMLSSRLYLSTKSALELREGILSLDAWEREKGTKISDFDLLLLLCKCDEVVPLKVKASMEIAANLSDNIEWLYGGAYALGSAIVAHAWIGERTYPEMKEKFGIYPGEIHNDVYVLGWMCYAASRMAEFLQAENMRARLSMLKDRIRHGIKTDLLGLVSIRGVGRVIARGLHSAGFQNPAEVAKADITQLEMVPGVGKKRAKKLKEEALRRM
;
A
#
# COMPACT_ATOMS: atom_id res chain seq x y z
N MET A 1 -19.28 17.51 25.43
CA MET A 1 -18.04 17.45 26.27
C MET A 1 -16.93 18.13 25.49
N LYS A 2 -16.18 19.02 26.14
CA LYS A 2 -15.01 19.63 25.51
C LYS A 2 -13.75 18.79 25.73
N LEU A 3 -12.79 18.90 24.84
CA LEU A 3 -11.51 18.19 24.97
C LEU A 3 -10.76 18.62 26.24
N SER A 4 -10.92 19.90 26.67
CA SER A 4 -10.40 20.43 27.92
C SER A 4 -10.95 19.77 29.18
N ASP A 5 -12.17 19.19 29.12
CA ASP A 5 -12.80 18.54 30.26
C ASP A 5 -12.16 17.20 30.63
N LEU A 6 -11.29 16.67 29.75
CA LEU A 6 -10.71 15.32 29.88
C LEU A 6 -9.57 15.22 30.91
N ASN A 7 -9.17 16.33 31.54
CA ASN A 7 -8.07 16.40 32.54
C ASN A 7 -6.83 15.59 32.13
N LEU A 8 -6.40 15.76 30.88
CA LEU A 8 -5.26 15.06 30.30
C LEU A 8 -3.96 15.80 30.69
N LYS A 9 -3.51 15.66 31.94
CA LYS A 9 -2.26 16.30 32.43
C LYS A 9 -1.11 16.08 31.47
N GLY A 10 -0.50 17.17 30.99
CA GLY A 10 0.60 17.16 30.03
C GLY A 10 0.20 17.14 28.55
N LEU A 11 -1.09 16.99 28.22
CA LEU A 11 -1.60 17.12 26.83
C LEU A 11 -2.18 18.51 26.53
N GLU A 12 -2.37 19.34 27.55
CA GLU A 12 -2.93 20.69 27.42
C GLU A 12 -2.10 21.57 26.48
N SER A 13 -0.77 21.37 26.47
CA SER A 13 0.14 22.10 25.57
C SER A 13 0.10 21.64 24.10
N VAL A 14 -0.47 20.48 23.83
CA VAL A 14 -0.50 19.84 22.50
C VAL A 14 -1.75 20.23 21.73
N PHE A 15 -2.83 20.46 22.47
CA PHE A 15 -4.10 20.91 21.94
C PHE A 15 -4.27 22.39 22.30
N VAL A 16 -3.49 23.25 21.64
CA VAL A 16 -3.43 24.71 21.93
C VAL A 16 -4.83 25.37 21.89
N ASP A 17 -5.74 24.79 21.11
CA ASP A 17 -7.14 25.22 21.01
C ASP A 17 -8.11 24.24 21.73
N ALA A 18 -7.62 23.43 22.68
CA ALA A 18 -8.43 22.39 23.34
C ALA A 18 -9.69 22.93 24.04
N ASN A 19 -9.67 24.20 24.43
CA ASN A 19 -10.81 24.83 25.10
C ASN A 19 -12.03 25.02 24.19
N ASP A 20 -11.84 25.07 22.88
CA ASP A 20 -12.91 25.31 21.91
C ASP A 20 -13.28 24.05 21.11
N VAL A 21 -12.56 22.94 21.26
CA VAL A 21 -12.86 21.69 20.55
C VAL A 21 -13.93 20.90 21.30
N GLU A 22 -15.14 20.90 20.77
CA GLU A 22 -16.19 19.99 21.22
C GLU A 22 -16.00 18.60 20.65
N LEU A 23 -16.12 17.59 21.51
CA LEU A 23 -16.06 16.19 21.09
C LEU A 23 -17.33 15.81 20.32
N PHE A 24 -17.17 15.09 19.25
CA PHE A 24 -18.28 14.50 18.51
C PHE A 24 -18.98 13.42 19.34
N PRO A 25 -20.29 13.17 19.13
CA PRO A 25 -21.04 12.17 19.87
C PRO A 25 -20.36 10.81 20.02
N PRO A 26 -19.82 10.16 18.97
CA PRO A 26 -19.12 8.88 19.12
C PRO A 26 -17.81 8.97 19.90
N GLN A 27 -17.16 10.15 19.89
CA GLN A 27 -15.96 10.37 20.71
C GLN A 27 -16.33 10.49 22.19
N GLU A 28 -17.38 11.23 22.51
CA GLU A 28 -17.88 11.37 23.87
C GLU A 28 -18.36 10.03 24.42
N GLU A 29 -19.07 9.23 23.63
CA GLU A 29 -19.50 7.88 23.98
C GLU A 29 -18.31 6.96 24.31
N ALA A 30 -17.28 6.94 23.48
CA ALA A 30 -16.08 6.14 23.70
C ALA A 30 -15.37 6.52 25.01
N ILE A 31 -15.27 7.81 25.30
CA ILE A 31 -14.65 8.31 26.52
C ILE A 31 -15.47 7.94 27.75
N ARG A 32 -16.79 8.11 27.71
CA ARG A 32 -17.70 7.68 28.79
C ARG A 32 -17.68 6.17 29.02
N ALA A 33 -17.46 5.38 27.97
CA ALA A 33 -17.26 3.93 28.08
C ALA A 33 -15.90 3.54 28.69
N GLY A 34 -15.07 4.51 29.09
CA GLY A 34 -13.80 4.30 29.75
C GLY A 34 -12.61 4.11 28.79
N LEU A 35 -12.70 4.61 27.56
CA LEU A 35 -11.59 4.53 26.59
C LEU A 35 -10.28 5.06 27.15
N LEU A 36 -10.29 6.09 27.97
CA LEU A 36 -9.07 6.67 28.53
C LEU A 36 -8.68 6.05 29.87
N ASP A 37 -9.62 5.49 30.64
CA ASP A 37 -9.42 5.13 32.04
C ASP A 37 -9.22 3.63 32.27
N THR A 38 -9.61 2.79 31.30
CA THR A 38 -9.48 1.34 31.40
C THR A 38 -8.36 0.81 30.51
N GLY A 39 -7.78 -0.32 30.87
CA GLY A 39 -6.85 -1.06 30.01
C GLY A 39 -7.51 -1.91 28.93
N LYS A 40 -8.85 -1.81 28.77
CA LYS A 40 -9.63 -2.64 27.84
C LYS A 40 -9.33 -2.32 26.38
N ASN A 41 -9.46 -3.31 25.52
CA ASN A 41 -9.49 -3.14 24.09
C ASN A 41 -10.78 -2.44 23.64
N PHE A 42 -10.72 -1.73 22.51
CA PHE A 42 -11.89 -1.06 21.93
C PHE A 42 -11.98 -1.31 20.43
N VAL A 43 -13.19 -1.54 19.96
CA VAL A 43 -13.57 -1.46 18.54
C VAL A 43 -14.44 -0.22 18.36
N ILE A 44 -14.04 0.69 17.48
CA ILE A 44 -14.76 1.94 17.19
C ILE A 44 -15.22 1.86 15.74
N ALA A 45 -16.50 1.51 15.56
CA ALA A 45 -17.14 1.37 14.25
C ALA A 45 -18.02 2.59 13.98
N SER A 46 -17.55 3.49 13.12
CA SER A 46 -18.28 4.71 12.79
C SER A 46 -17.88 5.25 11.42
N PRO A 47 -18.71 6.07 10.76
CA PRO A 47 -18.44 6.60 9.42
C PRO A 47 -17.11 7.33 9.30
N THR A 48 -16.65 7.52 8.06
CA THR A 48 -15.47 8.36 7.78
C THR A 48 -15.72 9.79 8.26
N ALA A 49 -14.68 10.48 8.71
CA ALA A 49 -14.72 11.82 9.29
C ALA A 49 -15.42 11.98 10.66
N SER A 50 -15.87 10.90 11.30
CA SER A 50 -16.44 10.94 12.66
C SER A 50 -15.42 11.19 13.78
N GLY A 51 -14.14 11.38 13.43
CA GLY A 51 -13.07 11.70 14.40
C GLY A 51 -12.46 10.51 15.13
N LYS A 52 -12.59 9.26 14.63
CA LYS A 52 -11.96 8.03 15.18
C LYS A 52 -10.48 8.18 15.49
N THR A 53 -9.74 8.82 14.57
CA THR A 53 -8.29 9.01 14.70
C THR A 53 -7.94 9.77 15.99
N LEU A 54 -8.70 10.79 16.38
CA LEU A 54 -8.46 11.54 17.61
C LEU A 54 -8.54 10.64 18.85
N LEU A 55 -9.47 9.71 18.89
CA LEU A 55 -9.59 8.76 20.01
C LEU A 55 -8.35 7.88 20.14
N ALA A 56 -7.83 7.38 19.03
CA ALA A 56 -6.58 6.62 19.01
C ALA A 56 -5.37 7.48 19.42
N GLU A 57 -5.31 8.73 18.93
CA GLU A 57 -4.29 9.70 19.31
C GLU A 57 -4.28 9.93 20.84
N LEU A 58 -5.44 10.15 21.45
CA LEU A 58 -5.57 10.37 22.89
C LEU A 58 -5.10 9.14 23.71
N VAL A 59 -5.46 7.94 23.28
CA VAL A 59 -5.01 6.69 23.96
C VAL A 59 -3.50 6.51 23.86
N MET A 60 -2.92 6.73 22.69
CA MET A 60 -1.47 6.63 22.46
C MET A 60 -0.71 7.66 23.32
N LEU A 61 -1.12 8.91 23.25
CA LEU A 61 -0.47 9.99 24.00
C LEU A 61 -0.57 9.80 25.51
N LYS A 62 -1.74 9.36 26.01
CA LYS A 62 -1.89 9.01 27.41
C LYS A 62 -0.94 7.89 27.82
N SER A 63 -0.81 6.84 27.00
CA SER A 63 0.12 5.75 27.25
C SER A 63 1.58 6.20 27.28
N ILE A 64 2.00 7.07 26.38
CA ILE A 64 3.38 7.59 26.30
C ILE A 64 3.70 8.46 27.49
N LEU A 65 2.83 9.42 27.83
CA LEU A 65 3.10 10.42 28.86
C LEU A 65 2.99 9.88 30.28
N HIS A 66 2.06 8.96 30.52
CA HIS A 66 1.79 8.48 31.89
C HIS A 66 2.40 7.10 32.19
N ALA A 67 2.71 6.31 31.17
CA ALA A 67 3.23 4.95 31.35
C ALA A 67 4.55 4.68 30.61
N SER A 68 5.16 5.71 30.00
CA SER A 68 6.34 5.55 29.15
C SER A 68 6.14 4.45 28.07
N GLY A 69 4.89 4.28 27.64
CA GLY A 69 4.48 3.26 26.69
C GLY A 69 4.99 3.54 25.28
N LYS A 70 5.03 2.50 24.47
CA LYS A 70 5.31 2.59 23.03
C LYS A 70 4.07 2.16 22.25
N CYS A 71 3.83 2.81 21.13
CA CYS A 71 2.61 2.61 20.37
C CYS A 71 2.91 2.24 18.92
N LEU A 72 2.12 1.32 18.37
CA LEU A 72 2.05 1.04 16.94
C LEU A 72 0.75 1.60 16.36
N TYR A 73 0.83 2.17 15.16
CA TYR A 73 -0.32 2.60 14.38
C TYR A 73 -0.27 1.90 13.02
N ALA A 74 -1.08 0.85 12.87
CA ALA A 74 -1.11 0.01 11.69
C ALA A 74 -2.19 0.47 10.72
N VAL A 75 -1.84 0.58 9.43
CA VAL A 75 -2.72 1.05 8.35
C VAL A 75 -2.63 0.14 7.11
N PRO A 76 -3.65 0.11 6.24
CA PRO A 76 -3.64 -0.78 5.08
C PRO A 76 -2.72 -0.37 3.93
N LEU A 77 -2.30 0.90 3.84
CA LEU A 77 -1.64 1.44 2.65
C LEU A 77 -0.46 2.36 2.98
N ASN A 78 0.59 2.31 2.16
CA ASN A 78 1.77 3.17 2.28
C ASN A 78 1.41 4.68 2.23
N ALA A 79 0.47 5.07 1.37
CA ALA A 79 0.03 6.45 1.27
C ALA A 79 -0.59 6.95 2.58
N LEU A 80 -1.45 6.14 3.19
CA LEU A 80 -2.08 6.44 4.47
C LEU A 80 -1.04 6.46 5.61
N ALA A 81 -0.08 5.53 5.61
CA ALA A 81 1.02 5.53 6.57
C ALA A 81 1.83 6.84 6.51
N TYR A 82 2.13 7.30 5.31
CA TYR A 82 2.87 8.55 5.12
C TYR A 82 2.05 9.77 5.54
N GLU A 83 0.75 9.82 5.22
CA GLU A 83 -0.17 10.90 5.65
C GLU A 83 -0.23 10.96 7.18
N LYS A 84 -0.46 9.84 7.85
CA LYS A 84 -0.49 9.77 9.33
C LYS A 84 0.86 10.17 9.94
N TYR A 85 1.97 9.73 9.33
CA TYR A 85 3.31 10.12 9.80
C TYR A 85 3.53 11.64 9.74
N GLN A 86 3.19 12.29 8.64
CA GLN A 86 3.33 13.74 8.52
C GLN A 86 2.45 14.47 9.54
N ASN A 87 1.19 14.04 9.67
CA ASN A 87 0.24 14.62 10.60
C ASN A 87 0.69 14.46 12.06
N PHE A 88 1.06 13.25 12.48
CA PHE A 88 1.50 12.98 13.84
C PHE A 88 2.82 13.66 14.18
N LYS A 89 3.75 13.68 13.22
CA LYS A 89 5.03 14.39 13.40
C LYS A 89 4.84 15.90 13.54
N ALA A 90 3.93 16.50 12.77
CA ALA A 90 3.61 17.92 12.87
C ALA A 90 2.93 18.25 14.20
N LYS A 91 1.94 17.42 14.63
CA LYS A 91 1.19 17.66 15.86
C LYS A 91 1.98 17.32 17.14
N TYR A 92 2.73 16.22 17.15
CA TYR A 92 3.26 15.60 18.36
C TYR A 92 4.78 15.51 18.42
N GLY A 93 5.49 15.97 17.38
CA GLY A 93 6.96 15.85 17.30
C GLY A 93 7.73 16.55 18.42
N GLY A 94 7.09 17.47 19.13
CA GLY A 94 7.66 18.13 20.33
C GLY A 94 7.58 17.30 21.62
N ILE A 95 6.72 16.29 21.68
CA ILE A 95 6.44 15.49 22.89
C ILE A 95 6.68 13.99 22.71
N ALA A 96 6.60 13.49 21.48
CA ALA A 96 6.77 12.08 21.14
C ALA A 96 7.61 11.92 19.86
N LYS A 97 8.52 10.96 19.87
CA LYS A 97 9.30 10.62 18.67
C LYS A 97 8.44 9.76 17.75
N VAL A 98 8.09 10.29 16.58
CA VAL A 98 7.27 9.60 15.59
C VAL A 98 8.15 9.01 14.50
N GLY A 99 7.96 7.72 14.22
CA GLY A 99 8.65 6.98 13.15
C GLY A 99 7.67 6.37 12.17
N ILE A 100 8.16 6.05 10.97
CA ILE A 100 7.41 5.33 9.94
C ILE A 100 8.22 4.15 9.43
N SER A 101 7.56 3.04 9.14
CA SER A 101 8.17 1.87 8.50
C SER A 101 7.21 1.20 7.54
N THR A 102 7.53 1.28 6.25
CA THR A 102 6.75 0.70 5.16
C THR A 102 7.72 0.04 4.18
N GLY A 103 7.71 -1.27 4.03
CA GLY A 103 8.37 -1.94 2.90
C GLY A 103 9.78 -2.49 3.07
N ASP A 104 10.39 -2.50 4.24
CA ASP A 104 11.59 -3.30 4.53
C ASP A 104 11.20 -4.50 5.39
N TYR A 105 11.03 -5.65 4.75
CA TYR A 105 10.42 -6.82 5.40
C TYR A 105 11.42 -7.69 6.16
N GLU A 106 12.67 -7.77 5.75
CA GLU A 106 13.67 -8.65 6.40
C GLU A 106 14.25 -8.06 7.69
N SER A 107 14.36 -6.75 7.78
CA SER A 107 15.02 -6.16 8.94
C SER A 107 14.13 -6.24 10.19
N SER A 108 14.74 -6.64 11.32
CA SER A 108 14.12 -6.55 12.65
C SER A 108 13.78 -5.11 13.03
N SER A 109 14.18 -4.18 12.19
CA SER A 109 13.94 -2.74 12.30
C SER A 109 14.27 -2.23 13.72
N ARG A 110 15.43 -2.66 14.26
CA ARG A 110 15.91 -2.26 15.59
C ARG A 110 15.89 -0.75 15.80
N TYR A 111 16.12 0.02 14.75
CA TYR A 111 16.06 1.48 14.80
C TYR A 111 14.67 2.02 15.18
N LEU A 112 13.59 1.22 14.99
CA LEU A 112 12.22 1.59 15.39
C LEU A 112 12.06 1.67 16.91
N GLU A 113 12.88 0.97 17.66
CA GLU A 113 12.87 0.98 19.12
C GLU A 113 13.04 2.40 19.71
N ARG A 114 13.70 3.31 19.00
CA ARG A 114 13.93 4.69 19.44
C ARG A 114 12.71 5.60 19.36
N TYR A 115 11.64 5.15 18.69
CA TYR A 115 10.41 5.93 18.52
C TYR A 115 9.37 5.55 19.57
N ASP A 116 8.53 6.50 19.92
CA ASP A 116 7.42 6.34 20.85
C ASP A 116 6.14 5.94 20.09
N ILE A 117 5.95 6.49 18.89
CA ILE A 117 4.88 6.09 17.95
C ILE A 117 5.52 5.59 16.67
N VAL A 118 5.19 4.37 16.26
CA VAL A 118 5.62 3.80 14.97
C VAL A 118 4.41 3.58 14.10
N ILE A 119 4.36 4.28 12.97
CA ILE A 119 3.34 4.09 11.95
C ILE A 119 3.85 3.08 10.94
N LEU A 120 3.03 2.09 10.61
CA LEU A 120 3.44 0.98 9.75
C LEU A 120 2.26 0.42 8.94
N THR A 121 2.55 -0.30 7.86
CA THR A 121 1.53 -1.03 7.11
C THR A 121 1.23 -2.37 7.74
N PHE A 122 0.11 -3.00 7.35
CA PHE A 122 -0.26 -4.34 7.83
C PHE A 122 0.79 -5.38 7.45
N GLU A 123 1.38 -5.28 6.26
CA GLU A 123 2.47 -6.15 5.80
C GLU A 123 3.71 -5.99 6.70
N LYS A 124 4.02 -4.76 7.11
CA LYS A 124 5.14 -4.53 8.03
C LYS A 124 4.84 -5.04 9.44
N LEU A 125 3.60 -4.92 9.92
CA LEU A 125 3.18 -5.52 11.18
C LEU A 125 3.34 -7.05 11.14
N ASP A 126 2.88 -7.69 10.05
CA ASP A 126 3.02 -9.12 9.83
C ASP A 126 4.50 -9.54 9.81
N SER A 127 5.36 -8.84 9.06
CA SER A 127 6.81 -9.08 9.05
C SER A 127 7.43 -8.97 10.45
N LEU A 128 7.09 -7.94 11.23
CA LEU A 128 7.60 -7.77 12.58
C LEU A 128 7.15 -8.89 13.54
N THR A 129 5.92 -9.38 13.38
CA THR A 129 5.41 -10.50 14.21
C THR A 129 6.07 -11.84 13.86
N ARG A 130 6.55 -12.03 12.63
CA ARG A 130 7.37 -13.19 12.21
C ARG A 130 8.78 -13.12 12.81
N LEU A 131 9.37 -11.92 12.84
CA LEU A 131 10.73 -11.69 13.34
C LEU A 131 10.83 -11.60 14.86
N LYS A 132 9.74 -11.26 15.55
CA LYS A 132 9.62 -11.06 17.00
C LYS A 132 10.79 -10.27 17.64
N PRO A 133 11.12 -9.06 17.17
CA PRO A 133 12.19 -8.28 17.79
C PRO A 133 11.82 -7.96 19.25
N ALA A 134 12.81 -7.99 20.15
CA ALA A 134 12.58 -7.83 21.60
C ALA A 134 11.81 -6.55 21.98
N TRP A 135 12.01 -5.47 21.22
CA TRP A 135 11.31 -4.20 21.45
C TRP A 135 9.79 -4.29 21.24
N LEU A 136 9.31 -5.25 20.43
CA LEU A 136 7.89 -5.43 20.15
C LEU A 136 7.09 -5.83 21.41
N ARG A 137 7.73 -6.49 22.38
CA ARG A 137 7.14 -6.80 23.70
C ARG A 137 6.87 -5.58 24.57
N ARG A 138 7.50 -4.44 24.26
CA ARG A 138 7.33 -3.18 25.00
C ARG A 138 6.23 -2.28 24.42
N ILE A 139 5.54 -2.75 23.41
CA ILE A 139 4.40 -2.05 22.86
C ILE A 139 3.24 -2.17 23.82
N SER A 140 2.73 -1.03 24.28
CA SER A 140 1.60 -0.94 25.21
C SER A 140 0.26 -0.77 24.49
N VAL A 141 0.28 -0.11 23.31
CA VAL A 141 -0.93 0.13 22.51
C VAL A 141 -0.64 -0.20 21.05
N VAL A 142 -1.53 -0.96 20.44
CA VAL A 142 -1.60 -1.12 18.97
C VAL A 142 -2.93 -0.55 18.47
N VAL A 143 -2.84 0.41 17.57
CA VAL A 143 -3.97 0.93 16.82
C VAL A 143 -4.02 0.23 15.48
N VAL A 144 -5.16 -0.34 15.12
CA VAL A 144 -5.42 -0.94 13.81
C VAL A 144 -6.45 -0.08 13.10
N ASP A 145 -6.00 0.75 12.17
CA ASP A 145 -6.90 1.62 11.39
C ASP A 145 -7.46 0.84 10.20
N GLU A 146 -8.74 1.09 9.88
CA GLU A 146 -9.49 0.39 8.81
C GLU A 146 -9.51 -1.15 9.01
N VAL A 147 -9.78 -1.63 10.23
CA VAL A 147 -9.75 -3.06 10.58
C VAL A 147 -10.72 -3.92 9.77
N HIS A 148 -11.77 -3.33 9.16
CA HIS A 148 -12.69 -4.02 8.25
C HIS A 148 -11.99 -4.57 6.99
N VAL A 149 -10.74 -4.18 6.71
CA VAL A 149 -9.88 -4.81 5.71
C VAL A 149 -9.62 -6.30 5.98
N LEU A 150 -9.98 -6.83 7.15
CA LEU A 150 -10.06 -8.29 7.39
C LEU A 150 -10.88 -9.02 6.31
N GLY A 151 -11.89 -8.36 5.70
CA GLY A 151 -12.65 -8.89 4.56
C GLY A 151 -11.97 -8.77 3.19
N ASP A 152 -10.75 -8.23 3.09
CA ASP A 152 -9.99 -8.15 1.85
C ASP A 152 -9.24 -9.46 1.58
N GLU A 153 -9.41 -10.05 0.38
CA GLU A 153 -8.82 -11.34 0.00
C GLU A 153 -7.27 -11.38 0.15
N LYS A 154 -6.59 -10.25 -0.06
CA LYS A 154 -5.12 -10.19 -0.05
C LYS A 154 -4.54 -9.70 1.27
N ARG A 155 -5.18 -8.70 1.90
CA ARG A 155 -4.67 -8.04 3.10
C ARG A 155 -5.27 -8.58 4.37
N GLY A 156 -6.53 -9.07 4.30
CA GLY A 156 -7.24 -9.63 5.45
C GLY A 156 -6.46 -10.71 6.17
N PRO A 157 -6.04 -11.78 5.47
CA PRO A 157 -5.28 -12.88 6.10
C PRO A 157 -3.96 -12.43 6.74
N ARG A 158 -3.28 -11.44 6.15
CA ARG A 158 -2.03 -10.88 6.69
C ARG A 158 -2.27 -10.10 7.97
N LEU A 159 -3.28 -9.24 7.98
CA LEU A 159 -3.69 -8.50 9.19
C LEU A 159 -4.12 -9.46 10.29
N GLU A 160 -4.97 -10.42 9.96
CA GLU A 160 -5.51 -11.40 10.89
C GLU A 160 -4.40 -12.22 11.55
N GLY A 161 -3.53 -12.85 10.74
CA GLY A 161 -2.41 -13.60 11.24
C GLY A 161 -1.40 -12.77 12.05
N ALA A 162 -1.15 -11.52 11.63
CA ALA A 162 -0.30 -10.60 12.39
C ALA A 162 -0.89 -10.26 13.75
N MET A 163 -2.19 -9.99 13.82
CA MET A 163 -2.89 -9.67 15.07
C MET A 163 -2.92 -10.88 16.02
N ALA A 164 -3.28 -12.06 15.51
CA ALA A 164 -3.28 -13.29 16.30
C ALA A 164 -1.90 -13.56 16.91
N ARG A 165 -0.82 -13.53 16.12
CA ARG A 165 0.56 -13.69 16.61
C ARG A 165 0.96 -12.59 17.58
N PHE A 166 0.59 -11.33 17.31
CA PHE A 166 0.99 -10.22 18.16
C PHE A 166 0.33 -10.28 19.53
N MET A 167 -0.97 -10.57 19.59
CA MET A 167 -1.71 -10.73 20.85
C MET A 167 -1.19 -11.92 21.66
N SER A 168 -0.87 -13.05 21.01
CA SER A 168 -0.25 -14.19 21.69
C SER A 168 1.15 -13.84 22.24
N PHE A 169 1.98 -13.14 21.47
CA PHE A 169 3.32 -12.75 21.84
C PHE A 169 3.36 -11.65 22.93
N ASN A 170 2.40 -10.74 22.92
CA ASN A 170 2.26 -9.65 23.88
C ASN A 170 0.82 -9.59 24.45
N PRO A 171 0.44 -10.50 25.34
CA PRO A 171 -0.93 -10.59 25.88
C PRO A 171 -1.39 -9.34 26.65
N ARG A 172 -0.47 -8.44 27.00
CA ARG A 172 -0.78 -7.20 27.73
C ARG A 172 -0.98 -6.01 26.79
N VAL A 173 -0.81 -6.19 25.49
CA VAL A 173 -1.01 -5.09 24.54
C VAL A 173 -2.47 -4.68 24.50
N ARG A 174 -2.69 -3.39 24.51
CA ARG A 174 -4.01 -2.82 24.34
C ARG A 174 -4.30 -2.61 22.86
N VAL A 175 -5.41 -3.15 22.35
CA VAL A 175 -5.84 -3.05 20.96
C VAL A 175 -6.91 -1.97 20.83
N ILE A 176 -6.71 -1.03 19.93
CA ILE A 176 -7.70 -0.02 19.50
C ILE A 176 -7.94 -0.23 18.01
N ALA A 177 -9.06 -0.85 17.68
CA ALA A 177 -9.44 -1.14 16.30
C ALA A 177 -10.43 -0.07 15.79
N LEU A 178 -10.05 0.63 14.73
CA LEU A 178 -10.88 1.63 14.07
C LEU A 178 -11.47 1.05 12.80
N SER A 179 -12.76 1.18 12.61
CA SER A 179 -13.49 0.64 11.47
C SER A 179 -14.42 1.67 10.85
N ALA A 180 -14.69 1.53 9.56
CA ALA A 180 -15.93 2.03 9.00
C ALA A 180 -17.13 1.31 9.65
N THR A 181 -18.34 1.78 9.38
CA THR A 181 -19.54 1.06 9.81
C THR A 181 -19.61 -0.32 9.13
N ILE A 182 -19.71 -1.37 9.94
CA ILE A 182 -19.87 -2.76 9.50
C ILE A 182 -21.00 -3.42 10.29
N PRO A 183 -21.82 -4.33 9.69
CA PRO A 183 -22.95 -4.91 10.38
C PRO A 183 -22.56 -5.84 11.53
N ASN A 184 -21.46 -6.59 11.37
CA ASN A 184 -20.99 -7.55 12.38
C ASN A 184 -19.84 -7.01 13.25
N ALA A 185 -19.85 -5.74 13.60
CA ALA A 185 -18.87 -5.13 14.50
C ALA A 185 -18.78 -5.82 15.87
N GLU A 186 -19.88 -6.43 16.34
CA GLU A 186 -19.94 -7.21 17.59
C GLU A 186 -19.07 -8.47 17.53
N GLU A 187 -19.03 -9.17 16.39
CA GLU A 187 -18.14 -10.33 16.22
C GLU A 187 -16.67 -9.92 16.34
N LEU A 188 -16.31 -8.79 15.72
CA LEU A 188 -14.97 -8.24 15.81
C LEU A 188 -14.63 -7.81 17.26
N GLY A 189 -15.59 -7.19 17.95
CA GLY A 189 -15.48 -6.83 19.37
C GLY A 189 -15.24 -8.06 20.25
N ASN A 190 -16.02 -9.12 20.04
CA ASN A 190 -15.90 -10.37 20.79
C ASN A 190 -14.57 -11.08 20.50
N TRP A 191 -14.14 -11.15 19.23
CA TRP A 191 -12.84 -11.72 18.87
C TRP A 191 -11.68 -11.01 19.56
N LEU A 192 -11.69 -9.67 19.55
CA LEU A 192 -10.65 -8.84 20.15
C LEU A 192 -10.83 -8.66 21.69
N GLN A 193 -11.87 -9.23 22.27
CA GLN A 193 -12.26 -9.01 23.68
C GLN A 193 -12.34 -7.52 24.01
N ALA A 194 -12.98 -6.76 23.12
CA ALA A 194 -13.01 -5.30 23.11
C ALA A 194 -14.41 -4.76 23.44
N SER A 195 -14.46 -3.59 24.08
CA SER A 195 -15.68 -2.80 24.15
C SER A 195 -16.01 -2.20 22.79
N LEU A 196 -17.26 -2.36 22.33
CA LEU A 196 -17.71 -1.85 21.05
C LEU A 196 -18.36 -0.47 21.22
N ILE A 197 -17.92 0.49 20.38
CA ILE A 197 -18.60 1.76 20.15
C ILE A 197 -19.09 1.74 18.71
N ARG A 198 -20.40 1.81 18.52
CA ARG A 198 -21.04 1.81 17.20
C ARG A 198 -21.84 3.09 17.02
N SER A 199 -21.57 3.83 15.96
CA SER A 199 -22.29 5.06 15.66
C SER A 199 -22.44 5.26 14.15
N GLU A 200 -23.57 5.82 13.74
CA GLU A 200 -23.82 6.24 12.37
C GLU A 200 -23.70 7.76 12.21
N TRP A 201 -23.32 8.44 13.28
CA TRP A 201 -23.20 9.88 13.30
C TRP A 201 -22.11 10.41 12.36
N ARG A 202 -22.41 11.51 11.67
CA ARG A 202 -21.49 12.21 10.78
C ARG A 202 -21.48 13.71 11.07
N PRO A 203 -20.31 14.39 10.99
CA PRO A 203 -20.22 15.84 11.19
C PRO A 203 -20.92 16.63 10.09
N VAL A 204 -20.98 16.08 8.87
CA VAL A 204 -21.66 16.67 7.71
C VAL A 204 -22.73 15.69 7.24
N PRO A 205 -24.01 16.05 7.27
CA PRO A 205 -25.08 15.21 6.74
C PRO A 205 -24.83 14.82 5.28
N LEU A 206 -25.18 13.59 4.92
CA LEU A 206 -24.99 13.06 3.57
C LEU A 206 -26.36 12.84 2.92
N LYS A 207 -26.50 13.33 1.70
CA LYS A 207 -27.62 13.01 0.82
C LYS A 207 -27.15 11.96 -0.17
N GLU A 208 -27.74 10.79 -0.12
CA GLU A 208 -27.47 9.69 -1.03
C GLU A 208 -28.61 9.60 -2.04
N GLU A 209 -28.31 9.66 -3.31
CA GLU A 209 -29.32 9.70 -4.37
C GLU A 209 -28.87 8.90 -5.60
N VAL A 210 -29.82 8.35 -6.33
CA VAL A 210 -29.59 7.76 -7.66
C VAL A 210 -29.87 8.82 -8.72
N PHE A 211 -28.85 9.15 -9.50
CA PHE A 211 -28.95 10.14 -10.56
C PHE A 211 -29.25 9.49 -11.91
N LEU A 212 -30.45 9.72 -12.44
CA LEU A 212 -30.84 9.20 -13.74
C LEU A 212 -30.21 10.06 -14.86
N ALA A 213 -29.32 9.42 -15.65
CA ALA A 213 -28.67 10.03 -16.81
C ALA A 213 -29.06 9.28 -18.09
N ALA A 214 -30.36 9.32 -18.46
CA ALA A 214 -30.94 8.59 -19.59
C ALA A 214 -30.35 9.03 -20.94
N LYS A 215 -29.95 10.31 -21.09
CA LYS A 215 -29.32 10.85 -22.30
C LYS A 215 -27.79 10.71 -22.29
N GLY A 216 -27.25 10.00 -21.32
CA GLY A 216 -25.85 9.61 -21.28
C GLY A 216 -24.92 10.59 -20.55
N ASP A 217 -23.66 10.67 -20.97
CA ASP A 217 -22.59 11.41 -20.26
C ASP A 217 -22.86 12.93 -20.21
N ARG A 218 -23.65 13.47 -21.13
CA ARG A 218 -23.95 14.88 -21.20
C ARG A 218 -24.66 15.38 -19.92
N GLU A 219 -25.67 14.65 -19.46
CA GLU A 219 -26.41 15.00 -18.23
C GLU A 219 -25.52 14.94 -16.98
N ILE A 220 -24.56 13.98 -16.97
CA ILE A 220 -23.59 13.89 -15.88
C ILE A 220 -22.66 15.12 -15.89
N ILE A 221 -22.20 15.54 -17.07
CA ILE A 221 -21.32 16.70 -17.21
C ILE A 221 -22.07 17.98 -16.77
N GLU A 222 -23.29 18.19 -17.26
CA GLU A 222 -24.14 19.31 -16.85
C GLU A 222 -24.35 19.35 -15.33
N ARG A 223 -24.51 18.17 -14.69
CA ARG A 223 -24.63 18.07 -13.22
C ARG A 223 -23.33 18.46 -12.51
N VAL A 224 -22.18 18.05 -13.03
CA VAL A 224 -20.85 18.42 -12.50
C VAL A 224 -20.58 19.91 -12.69
N GLU A 225 -20.88 20.47 -13.87
CA GLU A 225 -20.73 21.90 -14.18
C GLU A 225 -21.49 22.75 -13.18
N LYS A 226 -22.75 22.44 -12.93
CA LYS A 226 -23.59 23.15 -11.96
C LYS A 226 -22.95 23.22 -10.57
N GLU A 227 -22.43 22.11 -10.06
CA GLU A 227 -21.74 22.09 -8.76
C GLU A 227 -20.45 22.93 -8.76
N VAL A 228 -19.72 22.92 -9.87
CA VAL A 228 -18.48 23.71 -10.02
C VAL A 228 -18.79 25.21 -10.11
N GLU A 229 -19.84 25.60 -10.81
CA GLU A 229 -20.33 26.99 -10.87
C GLU A 229 -20.76 27.53 -9.50
N GLU A 230 -21.33 26.66 -8.65
CA GLU A 230 -21.63 26.95 -7.24
C GLU A 230 -20.36 27.00 -6.35
N GLY A 231 -19.14 26.85 -6.94
CA GLY A 231 -17.86 26.91 -6.25
C GLY A 231 -17.42 25.60 -5.61
N SER A 232 -18.19 24.55 -5.79
CA SER A 232 -17.96 23.22 -5.16
C SER A 232 -16.82 22.45 -5.81
N GLN A 233 -16.28 21.47 -5.07
CA GLN A 233 -15.35 20.44 -5.60
C GLN A 233 -16.11 19.13 -5.77
N VAL A 234 -15.75 18.38 -6.83
CA VAL A 234 -16.41 17.13 -7.22
C VAL A 234 -15.39 16.01 -7.41
N LEU A 235 -15.70 14.83 -6.86
CA LEU A 235 -15.02 13.58 -7.18
C LEU A 235 -15.90 12.71 -8.06
N VAL A 236 -15.39 12.26 -9.20
CA VAL A 236 -16.11 11.36 -10.12
C VAL A 236 -15.39 10.02 -10.16
N PHE A 237 -16.05 8.99 -9.65
CA PHE A 237 -15.52 7.62 -9.65
C PHE A 237 -15.89 6.88 -10.93
N VAL A 238 -14.86 6.35 -11.62
CA VAL A 238 -14.96 5.61 -12.87
C VAL A 238 -14.22 4.29 -12.72
N ASN A 239 -14.79 3.20 -13.22
CA ASN A 239 -14.29 1.84 -12.97
C ASN A 239 -12.97 1.48 -13.66
N THR A 240 -12.49 2.26 -14.64
CA THR A 240 -11.25 1.98 -15.38
C THR A 240 -10.30 3.18 -15.43
N LYS A 241 -9.00 2.91 -15.48
CA LYS A 241 -7.96 3.93 -15.64
C LYS A 241 -8.18 4.76 -16.92
N ARG A 242 -8.45 4.08 -18.05
CA ARG A 242 -8.73 4.73 -19.34
C ARG A 242 -10.02 5.56 -19.28
N GLY A 243 -11.05 5.02 -18.63
CA GLY A 243 -12.33 5.69 -18.44
C GLY A 243 -12.18 6.99 -17.65
N SER A 244 -11.39 6.98 -16.54
CA SER A 244 -11.17 8.18 -15.72
C SER A 244 -10.47 9.29 -16.50
N ALA A 245 -9.43 8.98 -17.29
CA ALA A 245 -8.76 9.95 -18.15
C ALA A 245 -9.68 10.45 -19.29
N SER A 246 -10.43 9.54 -19.93
CA SER A 246 -11.35 9.90 -21.02
C SER A 246 -12.50 10.78 -20.52
N PHE A 247 -13.04 10.49 -19.35
CA PHE A 247 -14.13 11.27 -18.80
C PHE A 247 -13.67 12.65 -18.28
N ALA A 248 -12.46 12.74 -17.72
CA ALA A 248 -11.82 13.99 -17.37
C ALA A 248 -11.68 14.93 -18.58
N ARG A 249 -11.29 14.41 -19.76
CA ARG A 249 -11.25 15.18 -21.03
C ARG A 249 -12.61 15.73 -21.42
N LYS A 250 -13.65 14.90 -21.30
CA LYS A 250 -15.03 15.34 -21.60
C LYS A 250 -15.47 16.50 -20.71
N ILE A 251 -15.20 16.40 -19.39
CA ILE A 251 -15.54 17.47 -18.45
C ILE A 251 -14.72 18.74 -18.72
N ALA A 252 -13.39 18.60 -18.95
CA ALA A 252 -12.51 19.73 -19.20
C ALA A 252 -12.89 20.53 -20.47
N ALA A 253 -13.51 19.88 -21.46
CA ALA A 253 -14.01 20.53 -22.66
C ALA A 253 -15.20 21.49 -22.39
N HIS A 254 -15.86 21.36 -21.25
CA HIS A 254 -17.01 22.16 -20.85
C HIS A 254 -16.69 23.16 -19.74
N LEU A 255 -15.68 22.89 -18.89
CA LEU A 255 -15.34 23.75 -17.76
C LEU A 255 -14.36 24.86 -18.18
N THR A 256 -14.66 26.08 -17.73
CA THR A 256 -13.79 27.26 -17.93
C THR A 256 -13.32 27.79 -16.58
N VAL A 257 -12.47 27.03 -15.91
CA VAL A 257 -11.81 27.46 -14.66
C VAL A 257 -10.36 27.78 -14.98
N SER A 258 -9.92 29.00 -14.62
CA SER A 258 -8.51 29.36 -14.78
C SER A 258 -8.02 30.10 -13.53
N SER A 259 -6.82 29.78 -13.09
CA SER A 259 -6.13 30.47 -12.02
C SER A 259 -4.61 30.31 -12.15
N LYS A 260 -3.85 31.16 -11.48
CA LYS A 260 -2.38 31.06 -11.46
C LYS A 260 -1.92 29.73 -10.84
N GLU A 261 -2.59 29.29 -9.80
CA GLU A 261 -2.28 28.03 -9.09
C GLU A 261 -2.47 26.81 -9.99
N LEU A 262 -3.44 26.85 -10.90
CA LEU A 262 -3.61 25.80 -11.91
C LEU A 262 -2.46 25.78 -12.93
N GLY A 263 -1.93 26.96 -13.31
CA GLY A 263 -0.73 27.05 -14.16
C GLY A 263 0.49 26.40 -13.48
N GLU A 264 0.73 26.71 -12.21
CA GLU A 264 1.82 26.13 -11.42
C GLU A 264 1.65 24.60 -11.22
N LEU A 265 0.42 24.16 -10.98
CA LEU A 265 0.12 22.73 -10.89
C LEU A 265 0.35 22.01 -12.22
N ALA A 266 -0.08 22.61 -13.32
CA ALA A 266 0.10 22.05 -14.67
C ALA A 266 1.59 21.79 -15.00
N GLU A 267 2.46 22.74 -14.63
CA GLU A 267 3.90 22.56 -14.77
C GLU A 267 4.47 21.43 -13.87
N ARG A 268 3.93 21.28 -12.64
CA ARG A 268 4.35 20.22 -11.71
C ARG A 268 3.93 18.82 -12.16
N VAL A 269 2.83 18.69 -12.87
CA VAL A 269 2.30 17.39 -13.34
C VAL A 269 2.73 17.03 -14.75
N ASP A 270 3.34 17.96 -15.48
CA ASP A 270 3.85 17.70 -16.82
C ASP A 270 5.12 16.83 -16.77
N ILE A 271 5.03 15.65 -17.31
CA ILE A 271 6.16 14.72 -17.49
C ILE A 271 6.30 14.25 -18.96
N GLY A 272 5.65 14.94 -19.87
CA GLY A 272 5.73 14.70 -21.33
C GLY A 272 5.10 13.37 -21.79
N VAL A 273 4.21 12.77 -20.99
CA VAL A 273 3.63 11.45 -21.31
C VAL A 273 2.15 11.54 -21.68
N ASP A 274 1.41 12.47 -21.09
CA ASP A 274 -0.04 12.57 -21.19
C ASP A 274 -0.51 14.03 -21.26
N ASP A 275 -1.82 14.20 -21.39
CA ASP A 275 -2.49 15.51 -21.46
C ASP A 275 -2.96 16.04 -20.09
N LEU A 276 -2.43 15.50 -19.00
CA LEU A 276 -2.85 15.87 -17.66
C LEU A 276 -2.62 17.34 -17.34
N SER A 277 -1.50 17.91 -17.82
CA SER A 277 -1.18 19.32 -17.65
C SER A 277 -2.22 20.24 -18.28
N ASP A 278 -2.69 19.87 -19.48
CA ASP A 278 -3.73 20.62 -20.19
C ASP A 278 -5.08 20.55 -19.47
N LEU A 279 -5.47 19.36 -18.98
CA LEU A 279 -6.70 19.18 -18.21
C LEU A 279 -6.69 20.00 -16.92
N VAL A 280 -5.54 20.02 -16.24
CA VAL A 280 -5.35 20.78 -14.99
C VAL A 280 -5.55 22.28 -15.22
N ARG A 281 -5.13 22.84 -16.36
CA ARG A 281 -5.38 24.26 -16.70
C ARG A 281 -6.86 24.62 -16.76
N HIS A 282 -7.73 23.63 -16.99
CA HIS A 282 -9.19 23.78 -16.99
C HIS A 282 -9.84 23.42 -15.63
N GLY A 283 -9.06 23.21 -14.57
CA GLY A 283 -9.55 22.86 -13.24
C GLY A 283 -9.99 21.40 -13.10
N VAL A 284 -9.58 20.52 -14.03
CA VAL A 284 -9.93 19.09 -14.04
C VAL A 284 -8.67 18.25 -13.98
N ALA A 285 -8.69 17.15 -13.22
CA ALA A 285 -7.63 16.15 -13.24
C ALA A 285 -8.24 14.75 -13.33
N TYR A 286 -7.45 13.78 -13.78
CA TYR A 286 -7.74 12.39 -13.45
C TYR A 286 -6.73 11.86 -12.44
N HIS A 287 -7.16 10.85 -11.67
CA HIS A 287 -6.32 10.22 -10.65
C HIS A 287 -6.47 8.70 -10.70
N ASN A 288 -5.41 8.02 -11.12
CA ASN A 288 -5.36 6.57 -11.21
C ASN A 288 -3.91 6.06 -11.13
N SER A 289 -3.72 4.74 -11.15
CA SER A 289 -2.40 4.12 -11.03
C SER A 289 -1.49 4.28 -12.28
N TRP A 290 -1.92 4.89 -13.36
CA TRP A 290 -1.06 5.26 -14.49
C TRP A 290 -0.16 6.45 -14.18
N LEU A 291 -0.62 7.34 -13.29
CA LEU A 291 0.12 8.52 -12.92
C LEU A 291 1.36 8.18 -12.07
N HIS A 292 2.43 8.90 -12.33
CA HIS A 292 3.60 8.87 -11.47
C HIS A 292 3.22 9.31 -10.04
N PRO A 293 3.80 8.73 -8.97
CA PRO A 293 3.47 9.13 -7.59
C PRO A 293 3.58 10.63 -7.30
N ALA A 294 4.54 11.30 -7.93
CA ALA A 294 4.70 12.77 -7.78
C ALA A 294 3.51 13.54 -8.39
N GLN A 295 2.97 13.10 -9.53
CA GLN A 295 1.77 13.69 -10.13
C GLN A 295 0.55 13.50 -9.23
N ARG A 296 0.33 12.28 -8.72
CA ARG A 296 -0.77 11.97 -7.79
C ARG A 296 -0.71 12.87 -6.56
N LYS A 297 0.46 12.94 -5.95
CA LYS A 297 0.69 13.81 -4.77
C LYS A 297 0.41 15.28 -5.07
N ALA A 298 0.85 15.80 -6.22
CA ALA A 298 0.62 17.19 -6.61
C ALA A 298 -0.88 17.51 -6.78
N ILE A 299 -1.63 16.59 -7.41
CA ILE A 299 -3.10 16.69 -7.55
C ILE A 299 -3.79 16.68 -6.18
N GLU A 300 -3.41 15.75 -5.32
CA GLU A 300 -3.97 15.60 -3.98
C GLU A 300 -3.73 16.83 -3.10
N GLU A 301 -2.50 17.35 -3.10
CA GLU A 301 -2.13 18.58 -2.39
C GLU A 301 -2.94 19.78 -2.89
N SER A 302 -3.04 19.93 -4.21
CA SER A 302 -3.80 21.03 -4.81
C SER A 302 -5.29 20.95 -4.48
N PHE A 303 -5.89 19.74 -4.55
CA PHE A 303 -7.32 19.57 -4.26
C PHE A 303 -7.68 19.86 -2.79
N ARG A 304 -6.75 19.59 -1.85
CA ARG A 304 -6.91 19.92 -0.43
C ARG A 304 -6.74 21.41 -0.13
N SER A 305 -6.02 22.15 -0.98
CA SER A 305 -5.69 23.54 -0.72
C SER A 305 -6.91 24.45 -0.82
N LYS A 306 -7.09 25.34 0.17
CA LYS A 306 -8.13 26.39 0.14
C LYS A 306 -7.86 27.33 -1.04
N GLY A 307 -8.85 27.55 -1.88
CA GLY A 307 -8.74 28.47 -3.04
C GLY A 307 -8.05 27.88 -4.27
N ALA A 308 -7.60 26.62 -4.23
CA ALA A 308 -7.08 25.96 -5.41
C ALA A 308 -8.14 25.90 -6.53
N GLY A 309 -7.73 26.22 -7.75
CA GLY A 309 -8.61 26.17 -8.91
C GLY A 309 -9.03 24.76 -9.35
N LEU A 310 -8.39 23.71 -8.80
CA LEU A 310 -8.73 22.32 -9.12
C LEU A 310 -10.08 21.96 -8.53
N LYS A 311 -11.07 21.77 -9.40
CA LYS A 311 -12.47 21.57 -9.02
C LYS A 311 -12.96 20.15 -9.18
N VAL A 312 -12.44 19.41 -10.18
CA VAL A 312 -12.92 18.07 -10.50
C VAL A 312 -11.77 17.08 -10.55
N ILE A 313 -11.92 15.93 -9.89
CA ILE A 313 -11.03 14.80 -10.07
C ILE A 313 -11.85 13.59 -10.55
N CYS A 314 -11.54 13.07 -11.74
CA CYS A 314 -12.03 11.79 -12.23
C CYS A 314 -11.07 10.69 -11.78
N CYS A 315 -11.51 9.78 -10.93
CA CYS A 315 -10.62 8.82 -10.29
C CYS A 315 -11.10 7.36 -10.40
N THR A 316 -10.17 6.45 -10.23
CA THR A 316 -10.50 5.04 -10.03
C THR A 316 -10.79 4.76 -8.55
N PRO A 317 -11.48 3.65 -8.25
CA PRO A 317 -11.88 3.27 -6.89
C PRO A 317 -10.76 3.25 -5.84
N THR A 318 -9.53 3.02 -6.26
CA THR A 318 -8.36 3.02 -5.37
C THR A 318 -8.13 4.33 -4.60
N LEU A 319 -8.63 5.45 -5.10
CA LEU A 319 -8.55 6.74 -4.38
C LEU A 319 -9.40 6.73 -3.10
N ALA A 320 -10.53 6.03 -3.11
CA ALA A 320 -11.41 5.98 -1.93
C ALA A 320 -10.76 5.32 -0.73
N MET A 321 -9.87 4.35 -0.93
CA MET A 321 -9.23 3.59 0.15
C MET A 321 -7.91 4.20 0.65
N GLY A 322 -7.22 5.01 -0.17
CA GLY A 322 -5.83 5.36 0.08
C GLY A 322 -5.52 6.79 0.53
N VAL A 323 -6.44 7.71 0.33
CA VAL A 323 -6.18 9.14 0.56
C VAL A 323 -7.43 9.84 1.08
N SER A 324 -7.27 10.71 2.08
CA SER A 324 -8.37 11.54 2.58
C SER A 324 -8.54 12.78 1.69
N LEU A 325 -9.42 12.68 0.69
CA LEU A 325 -9.83 13.80 -0.18
C LEU A 325 -11.34 13.98 -0.08
N PRO A 326 -11.83 14.89 0.78
CA PRO A 326 -13.24 15.22 0.83
C PRO A 326 -13.63 16.19 -0.29
N ALA A 327 -14.85 16.05 -0.81
CA ALA A 327 -15.44 16.93 -1.80
C ALA A 327 -16.89 17.25 -1.41
N LYS A 328 -17.49 18.29 -1.98
CA LYS A 328 -18.91 18.60 -1.78
C LYS A 328 -19.78 17.47 -2.37
N MET A 329 -19.48 17.08 -3.60
CA MET A 329 -20.18 16.02 -4.30
C MET A 329 -19.25 14.88 -4.69
N VAL A 330 -19.73 13.67 -4.52
CA VAL A 330 -19.10 12.43 -4.98
C VAL A 330 -20.06 11.73 -5.91
N LEU A 331 -19.62 11.41 -7.12
CA LEU A 331 -20.42 10.78 -8.16
C LEU A 331 -19.79 9.46 -8.59
N ILE A 332 -20.50 8.37 -8.48
CA ILE A 332 -20.12 7.05 -8.99
C ILE A 332 -20.77 6.89 -10.38
N ARG A 333 -19.95 7.08 -11.44
CA ARG A 333 -20.40 6.95 -12.82
C ARG A 333 -20.61 5.51 -13.25
N ASN A 334 -19.79 4.59 -12.71
CA ASN A 334 -19.86 3.17 -12.99
C ASN A 334 -19.76 2.40 -11.69
N TYR A 335 -20.78 1.67 -11.33
CA TYR A 335 -20.87 0.89 -10.08
C TYR A 335 -20.54 -0.60 -10.27
N ARG A 336 -20.02 -0.99 -11.42
CA ARG A 336 -19.59 -2.37 -11.71
C ARG A 336 -18.10 -2.42 -11.98
N PHE A 337 -17.43 -3.42 -11.42
CA PHE A 337 -16.04 -3.74 -11.70
C PHE A 337 -15.93 -4.87 -12.70
N PHE A 338 -14.88 -4.85 -13.51
CA PHE A 338 -14.48 -6.02 -14.26
C PHE A 338 -13.52 -6.87 -13.43
N THR A 339 -13.95 -8.07 -13.03
CA THR A 339 -13.13 -9.07 -12.34
C THR A 339 -12.75 -10.18 -13.30
N LEU A 340 -11.46 -10.47 -13.41
CA LEU A 340 -10.98 -11.52 -14.29
C LEU A 340 -11.58 -12.87 -13.86
N GLY A 341 -12.25 -13.57 -14.78
CA GLY A 341 -12.92 -14.84 -14.53
C GLY A 341 -14.38 -14.74 -14.04
N ARG A 342 -14.81 -13.54 -13.54
CA ARG A 342 -16.19 -13.32 -13.05
C ARG A 342 -16.97 -12.28 -13.87
N GLY A 343 -16.30 -11.52 -14.74
CA GLY A 343 -16.95 -10.51 -15.59
C GLY A 343 -17.21 -9.18 -14.87
N ASN A 344 -18.35 -8.53 -15.23
CA ASN A 344 -18.76 -7.25 -14.62
C ASN A 344 -19.61 -7.53 -13.37
N GLU A 345 -19.00 -7.45 -12.21
CA GLU A 345 -19.66 -7.59 -10.91
C GLU A 345 -20.06 -6.23 -10.33
N PRO A 346 -21.19 -6.12 -9.60
CA PRO A 346 -21.54 -4.92 -8.87
C PRO A 346 -20.51 -4.65 -7.77
N MET A 347 -20.25 -3.38 -7.50
CA MET A 347 -19.41 -2.99 -6.37
C MET A 347 -20.08 -3.40 -5.05
N PRO A 348 -19.34 -3.81 -4.03
CA PRO A 348 -19.91 -4.02 -2.70
C PRO A 348 -20.58 -2.75 -2.15
N VAL A 349 -21.68 -2.90 -1.40
CA VAL A 349 -22.41 -1.79 -0.79
C VAL A 349 -21.50 -1.01 0.18
N CYS A 350 -20.74 -1.75 1.01
CA CYS A 350 -19.80 -1.15 1.95
C CYS A 350 -18.77 -0.24 1.23
N TRP A 351 -18.35 -0.65 0.02
CA TRP A 351 -17.41 0.15 -0.78
C TRP A 351 -18.06 1.43 -1.31
N VAL A 352 -19.30 1.36 -1.82
CA VAL A 352 -20.08 2.54 -2.25
C VAL A 352 -20.28 3.51 -1.08
N LYS A 353 -20.63 3.01 0.10
CA LYS A 353 -20.79 3.83 1.31
C LYS A 353 -19.47 4.48 1.76
N GLN A 354 -18.34 3.81 1.59
CA GLN A 354 -17.00 4.41 1.85
C GLN A 354 -16.68 5.53 0.87
N VAL A 355 -17.02 5.36 -0.42
CA VAL A 355 -16.88 6.40 -1.44
C VAL A 355 -17.77 7.59 -1.11
N PHE A 356 -19.02 7.37 -0.77
CA PHE A 356 -19.94 8.41 -0.31
C PHE A 356 -19.48 9.07 0.98
N GLY A 357 -18.74 8.34 1.82
CA GLY A 357 -18.07 8.87 2.99
C GLY A 357 -17.13 10.05 2.72
N ARG A 358 -16.70 10.23 1.47
CA ARG A 358 -15.87 11.35 1.02
C ARG A 358 -16.70 12.62 0.72
N ALA A 359 -18.03 12.51 0.64
CA ALA A 359 -18.89 13.65 0.38
C ALA A 359 -19.14 14.47 1.66
N GLY A 360 -19.01 15.80 1.53
CA GLY A 360 -19.15 16.76 2.62
C GLY A 360 -17.82 17.08 3.30
N ARG A 361 -17.36 18.31 3.16
CA ARG A 361 -16.16 18.83 3.82
C ARG A 361 -16.55 19.43 5.16
N PRO A 362 -16.03 18.93 6.29
CA PRO A 362 -16.22 19.60 7.57
C PRO A 362 -15.81 21.09 7.47
N GLU A 363 -16.49 21.97 8.19
CA GLU A 363 -16.29 23.43 8.21
C GLU A 363 -16.64 24.18 6.91
N HIS A 364 -16.94 23.50 5.80
CA HIS A 364 -17.23 24.15 4.51
C HIS A 364 -18.63 23.87 3.99
N ASP A 365 -19.07 22.61 4.10
CA ASP A 365 -20.31 22.16 3.48
C ASP A 365 -21.40 21.89 4.53
N LYS A 366 -22.60 22.42 4.30
CA LYS A 366 -23.76 22.13 5.17
C LYS A 366 -24.22 20.67 5.03
N TYR A 367 -24.01 20.06 3.88
CA TYR A 367 -24.30 18.67 3.56
C TYR A 367 -23.40 18.20 2.42
N GLY A 368 -23.14 16.91 2.36
CA GLY A 368 -22.49 16.24 1.23
C GLY A 368 -23.49 15.61 0.29
N ILE A 369 -23.09 15.34 -0.95
CA ILE A 369 -23.93 14.71 -1.98
C ILE A 369 -23.21 13.48 -2.50
N GLY A 370 -23.82 12.29 -2.35
CA GLY A 370 -23.37 11.03 -2.93
C GLY A 370 -24.33 10.60 -4.04
N LEU A 371 -23.85 10.48 -5.27
CA LEU A 371 -24.65 10.10 -6.43
C LEU A 371 -24.15 8.81 -7.05
N ILE A 372 -25.07 7.89 -7.37
CA ILE A 372 -24.81 6.76 -8.29
C ILE A 372 -25.59 7.03 -9.58
N VAL A 373 -24.95 6.83 -10.72
CA VAL A 373 -25.58 7.05 -12.02
C VAL A 373 -26.30 5.81 -12.49
N ALA A 374 -27.61 5.99 -12.79
CA ALA A 374 -28.45 5.04 -13.53
C ALA A 374 -28.68 5.50 -14.98
N ARG A 375 -28.90 4.58 -15.91
CA ARG A 375 -29.12 4.83 -17.33
C ARG A 375 -30.57 4.63 -17.75
N SER A 376 -31.37 3.96 -16.93
CA SER A 376 -32.81 3.75 -17.11
C SER A 376 -33.53 3.83 -15.77
N GLU A 377 -34.87 3.93 -15.79
CA GLU A 377 -35.67 3.88 -14.55
C GLU A 377 -35.56 2.53 -13.86
N ASP A 378 -35.57 1.41 -14.62
CA ASP A 378 -35.42 0.07 -14.04
C ASP A 378 -34.05 -0.05 -13.32
N GLU A 379 -32.98 0.42 -13.93
CA GLU A 379 -31.64 0.45 -13.30
C GLU A 379 -31.61 1.37 -12.08
N ARG A 380 -32.36 2.48 -12.10
CA ARG A 380 -32.49 3.38 -10.95
C ARG A 380 -33.12 2.68 -9.75
N GLU A 381 -34.22 1.96 -9.97
CA GLU A 381 -34.91 1.20 -8.91
C GLU A 381 -33.96 0.10 -8.35
N GLU A 382 -33.28 -0.67 -9.23
CA GLU A 382 -32.30 -1.67 -8.80
C GLU A 382 -31.16 -1.08 -7.94
N ILE A 383 -30.63 0.06 -8.35
CA ILE A 383 -29.53 0.74 -7.63
C ILE A 383 -30.06 1.31 -6.29
N GLU A 384 -31.26 1.85 -6.27
CA GLU A 384 -31.88 2.40 -5.06
C GLU A 384 -32.09 1.31 -4.01
N ASP A 385 -32.65 0.16 -4.42
CA ASP A 385 -32.87 -0.95 -3.53
C ASP A 385 -31.54 -1.57 -3.04
N PHE A 386 -30.56 -1.73 -3.92
CA PHE A 386 -29.34 -2.45 -3.58
C PHE A 386 -28.30 -1.58 -2.84
N TYR A 387 -28.12 -0.30 -3.23
CA TYR A 387 -27.06 0.56 -2.68
C TYR A 387 -27.55 1.62 -1.68
N ILE A 388 -28.74 2.19 -1.89
CA ILE A 388 -29.24 3.22 -1.00
C ILE A 388 -29.90 2.59 0.21
N ASN A 389 -30.82 1.63 -0.04
CA ASN A 389 -31.60 0.94 0.98
C ASN A 389 -31.00 -0.42 1.39
N GLY A 390 -30.01 -0.93 0.65
CA GLY A 390 -29.40 -2.24 0.89
C GLY A 390 -28.53 -2.29 2.14
N ASP A 391 -28.47 -3.48 2.73
CA ASP A 391 -27.62 -3.77 3.89
C ASP A 391 -26.14 -3.82 3.50
N LEU A 392 -25.29 -3.43 4.43
CA LEU A 392 -23.85 -3.58 4.29
C LEU A 392 -23.45 -5.06 4.37
N GLU A 393 -22.46 -5.45 3.59
CA GLU A 393 -21.87 -6.78 3.68
C GLU A 393 -21.13 -6.97 5.01
N ARG A 394 -21.22 -8.20 5.51
CA ARG A 394 -20.46 -8.60 6.70
C ARG A 394 -18.98 -8.67 6.38
N THR A 395 -18.15 -8.30 7.34
CA THR A 395 -16.71 -8.56 7.28
C THR A 395 -16.47 -10.02 7.61
N GLU A 396 -16.11 -10.81 6.59
CA GLU A 396 -15.79 -12.23 6.73
C GLU A 396 -14.29 -12.44 6.59
N SER A 397 -13.73 -13.33 7.41
CA SER A 397 -12.33 -13.69 7.29
C SER A 397 -12.05 -14.32 5.92
N GLN A 398 -10.98 -13.86 5.27
CA GLN A 398 -10.49 -14.37 3.99
C GLN A 398 -9.33 -15.36 4.15
N PHE A 399 -9.29 -16.08 5.27
CA PHE A 399 -8.22 -17.03 5.60
C PHE A 399 -8.34 -18.32 4.76
N SER A 400 -8.11 -18.20 3.45
CA SER A 400 -8.13 -19.32 2.50
C SER A 400 -7.01 -20.33 2.78
N ALA A 401 -7.07 -21.52 2.14
CA ALA A 401 -6.03 -22.54 2.29
C ALA A 401 -4.63 -22.01 1.96
N ALA A 402 -4.46 -21.26 0.87
CA ALA A 402 -3.17 -20.65 0.52
C ALA A 402 -2.68 -19.64 1.57
N ALA A 403 -3.58 -18.78 2.06
CA ALA A 403 -3.26 -17.84 3.12
C ALA A 403 -2.93 -18.56 4.44
N MET A 404 -3.63 -19.65 4.74
CA MET A 404 -3.36 -20.48 5.93
C MET A 404 -1.96 -21.09 5.86
N THR A 405 -1.52 -21.61 4.71
CA THR A 405 -0.16 -22.13 4.48
C THR A 405 0.91 -21.09 4.82
N GLU A 406 0.77 -19.86 4.29
CA GLU A 406 1.71 -18.78 4.57
C GLU A 406 1.73 -18.39 6.05
N GLN A 407 0.57 -18.34 6.70
CA GLN A 407 0.44 -17.92 8.10
C GLN A 407 0.87 -19.00 9.09
N ILE A 408 0.67 -20.29 8.76
CA ILE A 408 1.21 -21.43 9.53
C ILE A 408 2.74 -21.40 9.46
N LEU A 409 3.33 -21.32 8.25
CA LEU A 409 4.79 -21.22 8.10
C LEU A 409 5.35 -20.02 8.89
N ALA A 410 4.69 -18.85 8.79
CA ALA A 410 5.07 -17.65 9.54
C ALA A 410 5.05 -17.88 11.06
N THR A 411 4.09 -18.65 11.56
CA THR A 411 3.93 -18.96 12.98
C THR A 411 5.00 -19.93 13.45
N ILE A 412 5.32 -20.98 12.66
CA ILE A 412 6.41 -21.91 12.93
C ILE A 412 7.76 -21.17 12.97
N VAL A 413 8.03 -20.30 12.00
CA VAL A 413 9.25 -19.47 11.98
C VAL A 413 9.33 -18.53 13.17
N ALA A 414 8.21 -17.92 13.54
CA ALA A 414 8.13 -17.06 14.72
C ALA A 414 8.33 -17.82 16.04
N GLY A 415 7.93 -19.09 16.11
CA GLY A 415 8.11 -20.00 17.26
C GLY A 415 9.54 -20.48 17.43
N ALA A 416 10.29 -20.63 16.36
CA ALA A 416 11.65 -21.21 16.37
C ALA A 416 12.65 -20.52 17.33
N ASN A 417 12.35 -19.32 17.80
CA ASN A 417 13.24 -18.57 18.69
C ASN A 417 12.83 -18.59 20.17
N HIS A 418 11.62 -19.04 20.57
CA HIS A 418 11.16 -18.85 21.95
C HIS A 418 10.10 -19.83 22.51
N ILE A 419 9.39 -20.57 21.68
CA ILE A 419 8.34 -21.51 22.11
C ILE A 419 8.45 -22.70 21.16
N GLY A 420 8.53 -23.92 21.71
CA GLY A 420 8.53 -25.13 20.89
C GLY A 420 7.36 -25.09 19.92
N THR A 421 7.64 -25.32 18.64
CA THR A 421 6.61 -25.41 17.62
C THR A 421 6.14 -26.84 17.57
N ASP A 422 5.17 -27.13 18.42
CA ASP A 422 4.38 -28.36 18.34
C ASP A 422 3.07 -28.12 17.59
N ARG A 423 2.40 -29.15 17.25
CA ARG A 423 1.07 -29.09 16.62
C ARG A 423 0.04 -28.34 17.47
N ALA A 424 0.15 -28.46 18.80
CA ALA A 424 -0.76 -27.80 19.71
C ALA A 424 -0.63 -26.27 19.65
N SER A 425 0.60 -25.76 19.61
CA SER A 425 0.87 -24.31 19.46
C SER A 425 0.39 -23.75 18.13
N ILE A 426 0.47 -24.53 17.05
CA ILE A 426 -0.06 -24.13 15.71
C ILE A 426 -1.58 -24.07 15.75
N LEU A 427 -2.23 -25.04 16.39
CA LEU A 427 -3.68 -25.04 16.60
C LEU A 427 -4.13 -23.87 17.48
N GLU A 428 -3.41 -23.58 18.55
CA GLU A 428 -3.69 -22.43 19.41
C GLU A 428 -3.62 -21.11 18.63
N PHE A 429 -2.63 -20.98 17.73
CA PHE A 429 -2.57 -19.84 16.81
C PHE A 429 -3.81 -19.78 15.92
N LEU A 430 -4.19 -20.90 15.27
CA LEU A 430 -5.37 -20.95 14.40
C LEU A 430 -6.65 -20.64 15.18
N ASP A 431 -6.82 -21.17 16.39
CA ASP A 431 -7.95 -20.90 17.28
C ASP A 431 -8.04 -19.42 17.69
N SER A 432 -6.93 -18.71 17.71
CA SER A 432 -6.87 -17.27 18.02
C SER A 432 -7.23 -16.35 16.86
N THR A 433 -7.46 -16.90 15.65
CA THR A 433 -7.81 -16.12 14.44
C THR A 433 -9.28 -15.72 14.40
N PHE A 434 -9.60 -14.69 13.64
CA PHE A 434 -10.98 -14.29 13.37
C PHE A 434 -11.72 -15.36 12.54
N TYR A 435 -11.00 -16.06 11.68
CA TYR A 435 -11.50 -17.21 10.93
C TYR A 435 -12.07 -18.30 11.86
N ALA A 436 -11.28 -18.71 12.85
CA ALA A 436 -11.73 -19.70 13.83
C ALA A 436 -12.90 -19.17 14.69
N TYR A 437 -12.89 -17.89 15.02
CA TYR A 437 -14.01 -17.28 15.74
C TYR A 437 -15.32 -17.38 14.95
N GLN A 438 -15.29 -17.10 13.64
CA GLN A 438 -16.46 -17.17 12.76
C GLN A 438 -16.88 -18.61 12.42
N ASN A 439 -15.92 -19.56 12.41
CA ASN A 439 -16.12 -20.94 11.98
C ASN A 439 -15.96 -21.98 13.11
N ARG A 440 -16.33 -21.66 14.34
CA ARG A 440 -16.16 -22.52 15.52
C ARG A 440 -16.70 -23.94 15.35
N THR A 441 -17.81 -24.10 14.63
CA THR A 441 -18.42 -25.40 14.35
C THR A 441 -17.65 -26.25 13.32
N GLN A 442 -16.71 -25.63 12.58
CA GLN A 442 -15.92 -26.27 11.52
C GLN A 442 -14.47 -26.54 11.95
N MET A 443 -14.12 -26.38 13.22
CA MET A 443 -12.74 -26.53 13.70
C MET A 443 -12.13 -27.92 13.41
N ALA A 444 -12.93 -28.96 13.30
CA ALA A 444 -12.44 -30.28 12.87
C ALA A 444 -11.91 -30.25 11.42
N LEU A 445 -12.56 -29.50 10.52
CA LEU A 445 -12.10 -29.29 9.15
C LEU A 445 -10.84 -28.45 9.10
N VAL A 446 -10.76 -27.38 9.90
CA VAL A 446 -9.57 -26.53 10.02
C VAL A 446 -8.35 -27.36 10.46
N LYS A 447 -8.54 -28.27 11.42
CA LYS A 447 -7.48 -29.19 11.88
C LYS A 447 -7.05 -30.14 10.76
N ALA A 448 -7.97 -30.71 10.01
CA ALA A 448 -7.63 -31.59 8.88
C ALA A 448 -6.89 -30.83 7.76
N GLN A 449 -7.27 -29.58 7.48
CA GLN A 449 -6.57 -28.70 6.54
C GLN A 449 -5.13 -28.38 7.03
N MET A 450 -4.98 -28.09 8.33
CA MET A 450 -3.65 -27.85 8.91
C MET A 450 -2.72 -29.05 8.73
N ASP A 451 -3.23 -30.26 8.96
CA ASP A 451 -2.43 -31.49 8.82
C ASP A 451 -1.91 -31.66 7.38
N GLY A 452 -2.78 -31.47 6.37
CA GLY A 452 -2.38 -31.48 4.97
C GLY A 452 -1.35 -30.38 4.63
N ILE A 453 -1.55 -29.17 5.15
CA ILE A 453 -0.60 -28.05 4.96
C ILE A 453 0.78 -28.38 5.57
N LEU A 454 0.83 -29.00 6.73
CA LEU A 454 2.09 -29.40 7.36
C LEU A 454 2.82 -30.47 6.54
N GLU A 455 2.08 -31.42 5.96
CA GLU A 455 2.65 -32.43 5.05
C GLU A 455 3.22 -31.75 3.80
N ASP A 456 2.45 -30.91 3.12
CA ASP A 456 2.91 -30.17 1.93
C ASP A 456 4.16 -29.32 2.23
N LEU A 457 4.17 -28.55 3.33
CA LEU A 457 5.32 -27.75 3.74
C LEU A 457 6.57 -28.62 4.06
N SER A 458 6.36 -29.82 4.57
CA SER A 458 7.45 -30.76 4.85
C SER A 458 8.01 -31.34 3.55
N ASP A 459 7.16 -31.77 2.62
CA ASP A 459 7.54 -32.35 1.34
C ASP A 459 8.29 -31.34 0.45
N GLU A 460 7.84 -30.07 0.48
CA GLU A 460 8.49 -28.97 -0.23
C GLU A 460 9.77 -28.47 0.46
N GLY A 461 10.07 -28.95 1.68
CA GLY A 461 11.29 -28.66 2.42
C GLY A 461 11.28 -27.34 3.19
N PHE A 462 10.11 -26.74 3.47
CA PHE A 462 10.00 -25.56 4.32
C PHE A 462 10.12 -25.88 5.81
N ILE A 463 9.66 -27.06 6.21
CA ILE A 463 9.69 -27.53 7.61
C ILE A 463 10.21 -28.95 7.69
N THR A 464 10.53 -29.37 8.89
CA THR A 464 10.78 -30.78 9.24
C THR A 464 9.84 -31.17 10.37
N ILE A 465 9.25 -32.37 10.29
CA ILE A 465 8.39 -32.95 11.32
C ILE A 465 9.12 -34.13 11.93
N THR A 466 9.46 -34.05 13.21
CA THR A 466 10.13 -35.14 13.94
C THR A 466 9.08 -35.91 14.73
N LYS A 467 8.86 -37.17 14.37
CA LYS A 467 7.97 -38.09 15.10
C LYS A 467 8.71 -38.64 16.34
N SER A 468 8.69 -37.90 17.44
CA SER A 468 9.03 -38.33 18.78
C SER A 468 7.79 -38.39 19.65
N ASN A 469 7.92 -38.66 20.96
CA ASN A 469 6.77 -38.65 21.89
C ASN A 469 5.99 -37.33 21.91
N GLU A 470 6.62 -36.23 21.52
CA GLU A 470 5.99 -34.94 21.21
C GLU A 470 6.39 -34.60 19.75
N GLU A 471 5.40 -34.51 18.88
CA GLU A 471 5.59 -34.20 17.46
C GLU A 471 6.13 -32.78 17.32
N GLU A 472 7.44 -32.64 17.11
CA GLU A 472 8.10 -31.33 16.98
C GLU A 472 8.14 -30.91 15.51
N VAL A 473 7.65 -29.70 15.22
CA VAL A 473 7.64 -29.05 13.89
C VAL A 473 8.66 -27.93 13.89
N LYS A 474 9.66 -28.01 13.01
CA LYS A 474 10.72 -27.00 12.89
C LYS A 474 10.82 -26.44 11.49
N ALA A 475 10.98 -25.12 11.37
CA ALA A 475 11.32 -24.50 10.10
C ALA A 475 12.74 -24.87 9.69
N THR A 476 12.91 -25.26 8.43
CA THR A 476 14.24 -25.44 7.81
C THR A 476 14.91 -24.09 7.57
N GLY A 477 16.18 -24.08 7.19
CA GLY A 477 16.87 -22.86 6.73
C GLY A 477 16.15 -22.20 5.55
N PHE A 478 15.63 -23.00 4.61
CA PHE A 478 14.85 -22.54 3.48
C PHE A 478 13.51 -21.92 3.92
N GLY A 479 12.76 -22.59 4.79
CA GLY A 479 11.50 -22.09 5.31
C GLY A 479 11.66 -20.80 6.12
N MET A 480 12.70 -20.72 6.98
CA MET A 480 13.03 -19.50 7.70
C MET A 480 13.36 -18.33 6.77
N LEU A 481 14.17 -18.57 5.74
CA LEU A 481 14.55 -17.55 4.77
C LEU A 481 13.33 -17.06 3.98
N SER A 482 12.53 -17.97 3.42
CA SER A 482 11.34 -17.67 2.64
C SER A 482 10.34 -16.80 3.42
N SER A 483 10.02 -17.19 4.66
CA SER A 483 9.12 -16.46 5.52
C SER A 483 9.67 -15.08 5.92
N ARG A 484 10.97 -14.95 6.21
CA ARG A 484 11.62 -13.66 6.54
C ARG A 484 11.70 -12.72 5.36
N LEU A 485 11.87 -13.24 4.15
CA LEU A 485 11.85 -12.48 2.90
C LEU A 485 10.43 -12.08 2.50
N TYR A 486 9.42 -12.57 3.20
CA TYR A 486 8.01 -12.27 2.93
C TYR A 486 7.51 -12.82 1.58
N LEU A 487 8.10 -13.91 1.12
CA LEU A 487 7.71 -14.59 -0.11
C LEU A 487 6.53 -15.53 0.14
N SER A 488 5.66 -15.69 -0.86
CA SER A 488 4.74 -16.83 -0.91
C SER A 488 5.55 -18.14 -1.02
N THR A 489 4.99 -19.26 -0.56
CA THR A 489 5.64 -20.57 -0.68
C THR A 489 5.94 -20.90 -2.14
N LYS A 490 5.00 -20.61 -3.04
CA LYS A 490 5.16 -20.80 -4.48
C LYS A 490 6.31 -19.96 -5.07
N SER A 491 6.38 -18.67 -4.72
CA SER A 491 7.48 -17.81 -5.20
C SER A 491 8.83 -18.24 -4.64
N ALA A 492 8.87 -18.73 -3.40
CA ALA A 492 10.10 -19.26 -2.83
C ALA A 492 10.60 -20.50 -3.58
N LEU A 493 9.69 -21.42 -3.95
CA LEU A 493 10.01 -22.58 -4.78
C LEU A 493 10.48 -22.17 -6.18
N GLU A 494 9.74 -21.26 -6.83
CA GLU A 494 10.10 -20.73 -8.16
C GLU A 494 11.51 -20.11 -8.16
N LEU A 495 11.85 -19.31 -7.13
CA LEU A 495 13.19 -18.74 -6.99
C LEU A 495 14.26 -19.82 -6.74
N ARG A 496 14.00 -20.80 -5.87
CA ARG A 496 14.93 -21.89 -5.59
C ARG A 496 15.26 -22.68 -6.86
N GLU A 497 14.23 -23.15 -7.55
CA GLU A 497 14.38 -23.99 -8.75
C GLU A 497 14.96 -23.20 -9.92
N GLY A 498 14.49 -21.97 -10.12
CA GLY A 498 14.97 -21.11 -11.20
C GLY A 498 16.43 -20.70 -11.03
N ILE A 499 16.87 -20.35 -9.81
CA ILE A 499 18.27 -20.01 -9.53
C ILE A 499 19.16 -21.23 -9.80
N LEU A 500 18.79 -22.42 -9.29
CA LEU A 500 19.54 -23.64 -9.50
C LEU A 500 19.62 -24.02 -10.99
N SER A 501 18.52 -23.90 -11.72
CA SER A 501 18.47 -24.18 -13.16
C SER A 501 19.36 -23.24 -13.97
N LEU A 502 19.27 -21.93 -13.71
CA LEU A 502 20.07 -20.94 -14.42
C LEU A 502 21.57 -21.10 -14.10
N ASP A 503 21.91 -21.37 -12.85
CA ASP A 503 23.30 -21.58 -12.42
C ASP A 503 23.88 -22.87 -13.03
N ALA A 504 23.10 -23.96 -13.11
CA ALA A 504 23.49 -25.19 -13.78
C ALA A 504 23.70 -24.99 -15.29
N TRP A 505 22.83 -24.27 -15.97
CA TRP A 505 22.99 -23.99 -17.40
C TRP A 505 24.24 -23.17 -17.72
N GLU A 506 24.59 -22.21 -16.88
CA GLU A 506 25.81 -21.42 -17.04
C GLU A 506 27.06 -22.29 -16.84
N ARG A 507 27.05 -23.14 -15.80
CA ARG A 507 28.21 -24.00 -15.46
C ARG A 507 28.37 -25.19 -16.39
N GLU A 508 27.29 -25.91 -16.71
CA GLU A 508 27.35 -27.20 -17.39
C GLU A 508 27.23 -27.06 -18.92
N LYS A 509 26.36 -26.15 -19.39
CA LYS A 509 26.11 -25.95 -20.82
C LYS A 509 26.89 -24.79 -21.41
N GLY A 510 27.57 -23.99 -20.59
CA GLY A 510 28.23 -22.76 -21.01
C GLY A 510 27.27 -21.71 -21.60
N THR A 511 25.95 -21.82 -21.29
CA THR A 511 24.93 -20.91 -21.78
C THR A 511 25.07 -19.58 -21.07
N LYS A 512 25.24 -18.50 -21.82
CA LYS A 512 25.30 -17.16 -21.24
C LYS A 512 23.90 -16.74 -20.74
N ILE A 513 23.72 -16.66 -19.45
CA ILE A 513 22.51 -16.14 -18.85
C ILE A 513 22.45 -14.62 -19.03
N SER A 514 21.37 -14.10 -19.60
CA SER A 514 21.17 -12.66 -19.83
C SER A 514 20.51 -11.99 -18.60
N ASP A 515 20.53 -10.66 -18.55
CA ASP A 515 19.75 -9.90 -17.57
C ASP A 515 18.24 -10.16 -17.74
N PHE A 516 17.80 -10.42 -18.97
CA PHE A 516 16.41 -10.74 -19.27
C PHE A 516 15.98 -12.07 -18.64
N ASP A 517 16.84 -13.08 -18.63
CA ASP A 517 16.56 -14.38 -17.98
C ASP A 517 16.34 -14.22 -16.49
N LEU A 518 17.17 -13.39 -15.84
CA LEU A 518 17.01 -13.08 -14.40
C LEU A 518 15.73 -12.28 -14.14
N LEU A 519 15.41 -11.31 -14.99
CA LEU A 519 14.17 -10.55 -14.88
C LEU A 519 12.94 -11.42 -15.07
N LEU A 520 12.99 -12.36 -16.01
CA LEU A 520 11.90 -13.31 -16.25
C LEU A 520 11.68 -14.21 -15.02
N LEU A 521 12.75 -14.71 -14.39
CA LEU A 521 12.67 -15.46 -13.12
C LEU A 521 11.90 -14.67 -12.06
N LEU A 522 12.29 -13.41 -11.85
CA LEU A 522 11.63 -12.55 -10.85
C LEU A 522 10.16 -12.28 -11.20
N CYS A 523 9.85 -12.11 -12.48
CA CYS A 523 8.49 -11.83 -12.95
C CYS A 523 7.57 -13.06 -12.93
N LYS A 524 8.10 -14.28 -12.77
CA LYS A 524 7.32 -15.50 -12.57
C LYS A 524 6.75 -15.62 -11.15
N CYS A 525 7.24 -14.85 -10.20
CA CYS A 525 6.79 -14.85 -8.82
C CYS A 525 5.41 -14.19 -8.66
N ASP A 526 4.59 -14.71 -7.74
CA ASP A 526 3.21 -14.26 -7.51
C ASP A 526 3.09 -12.80 -7.03
N GLU A 527 4.17 -12.25 -6.48
CA GLU A 527 4.25 -10.87 -6.02
C GLU A 527 4.28 -9.85 -7.16
N VAL A 528 4.67 -10.28 -8.36
CA VAL A 528 4.75 -9.42 -9.55
C VAL A 528 3.46 -9.51 -10.37
N VAL A 529 2.78 -8.40 -10.51
CA VAL A 529 1.55 -8.33 -11.33
C VAL A 529 1.92 -8.33 -12.81
N PRO A 530 1.47 -9.33 -13.61
CA PRO A 530 1.85 -9.42 -15.00
C PRO A 530 1.37 -8.22 -15.84
N LEU A 531 2.28 -7.58 -16.55
CA LEU A 531 1.97 -6.54 -17.54
C LEU A 531 1.73 -7.19 -18.91
N LYS A 532 0.78 -6.61 -19.66
CA LYS A 532 0.46 -7.09 -21.01
C LYS A 532 1.24 -6.27 -22.05
N VAL A 533 2.11 -6.93 -22.77
CA VAL A 533 2.83 -6.38 -23.91
C VAL A 533 2.47 -7.17 -25.18
N LYS A 534 2.16 -6.47 -26.27
CA LYS A 534 1.88 -7.12 -27.56
C LYS A 534 3.14 -7.77 -28.12
N ALA A 535 2.97 -8.92 -28.79
CA ALA A 535 4.09 -9.68 -29.38
C ALA A 535 5.21 -10.00 -28.37
N SER A 536 4.86 -10.28 -27.12
CA SER A 536 5.83 -10.46 -26.03
C SER A 536 6.80 -11.61 -26.31
N MET A 537 6.35 -12.73 -26.89
CA MET A 537 7.21 -13.85 -27.22
C MET A 537 8.23 -13.50 -28.29
N GLU A 538 7.82 -12.80 -29.36
CA GLU A 538 8.71 -12.36 -30.43
C GLU A 538 9.79 -11.38 -29.93
N ILE A 539 9.41 -10.45 -29.06
CA ILE A 539 10.36 -9.54 -28.41
C ILE A 539 11.32 -10.30 -27.51
N ALA A 540 10.81 -11.23 -26.69
CA ALA A 540 11.60 -11.99 -25.74
C ALA A 540 12.63 -12.91 -26.43
N ALA A 541 12.28 -13.51 -27.58
CA ALA A 541 13.19 -14.35 -28.36
C ALA A 541 14.44 -13.60 -28.88
N ASN A 542 14.38 -12.26 -28.94
CA ASN A 542 15.56 -11.43 -29.25
C ASN A 542 16.38 -11.04 -28.00
N LEU A 543 15.93 -11.38 -26.81
CA LEU A 543 16.54 -11.00 -25.53
C LEU A 543 17.14 -12.19 -24.75
N SER A 544 16.73 -13.41 -25.10
CA SER A 544 17.23 -14.66 -24.52
C SER A 544 17.30 -15.76 -25.57
N ASP A 545 18.38 -16.51 -25.53
CA ASP A 545 18.59 -17.70 -26.38
C ASP A 545 17.90 -18.95 -25.80
N ASN A 546 17.34 -18.85 -24.59
CA ASN A 546 16.75 -19.98 -23.87
C ASN A 546 15.24 -20.09 -24.13
N ILE A 547 14.87 -20.76 -25.20
CA ILE A 547 13.48 -20.89 -25.65
C ILE A 547 12.60 -21.64 -24.62
N GLU A 548 13.09 -22.71 -24.01
CA GLU A 548 12.32 -23.45 -22.98
C GLU A 548 12.00 -22.57 -21.78
N TRP A 549 12.97 -21.75 -21.36
CA TRP A 549 12.79 -20.79 -20.27
C TRP A 549 11.73 -19.73 -20.61
N LEU A 550 11.70 -19.24 -21.85
CA LEU A 550 10.71 -18.28 -22.32
C LEU A 550 9.30 -18.87 -22.31
N TYR A 551 9.11 -20.10 -22.80
CA TYR A 551 7.80 -20.76 -22.79
C TYR A 551 7.30 -21.04 -21.37
N GLY A 552 8.17 -21.50 -20.47
CA GLY A 552 7.84 -21.71 -19.08
C GLY A 552 7.42 -20.43 -18.32
N GLY A 553 7.83 -19.25 -18.82
CA GLY A 553 7.50 -17.93 -18.27
C GLY A 553 6.56 -17.08 -19.12
N ALA A 554 5.84 -17.67 -20.09
CA ALA A 554 5.08 -16.92 -21.10
C ALA A 554 4.13 -15.85 -20.52
N TYR A 555 3.50 -16.11 -19.37
CA TYR A 555 2.60 -15.18 -18.69
C TYR A 555 3.33 -13.96 -18.07
N ALA A 556 4.62 -14.07 -17.80
CA ALA A 556 5.45 -13.05 -17.14
C ALA A 556 6.31 -12.23 -18.11
N LEU A 557 6.34 -12.61 -19.42
CA LEU A 557 7.19 -11.98 -20.44
C LEU A 557 6.96 -10.46 -20.53
N GLY A 558 5.71 -10.00 -20.43
CA GLY A 558 5.38 -8.58 -20.53
C GLY A 558 6.10 -7.75 -19.47
N SER A 559 6.05 -8.17 -18.21
CA SER A 559 6.75 -7.48 -17.12
C SER A 559 8.27 -7.55 -17.29
N ALA A 560 8.81 -8.70 -17.68
CA ALA A 560 10.25 -8.85 -17.92
C ALA A 560 10.76 -7.93 -19.07
N ILE A 561 10.00 -7.79 -20.17
CA ILE A 561 10.31 -6.88 -21.27
C ILE A 561 10.31 -5.42 -20.80
N VAL A 562 9.29 -5.02 -20.04
CA VAL A 562 9.18 -3.67 -19.48
C VAL A 562 10.36 -3.37 -18.55
N ALA A 563 10.69 -4.29 -17.63
CA ALA A 563 11.82 -4.14 -16.73
C ALA A 563 13.16 -4.07 -17.47
N HIS A 564 13.36 -4.90 -18.50
CA HIS A 564 14.56 -4.90 -19.34
C HIS A 564 14.69 -3.57 -20.12
N ALA A 565 13.60 -3.07 -20.67
CA ALA A 565 13.59 -1.78 -21.35
C ALA A 565 13.88 -0.63 -20.37
N TRP A 566 13.39 -0.71 -19.14
CA TRP A 566 13.64 0.26 -18.08
C TRP A 566 15.12 0.33 -17.69
N ILE A 567 15.77 -0.81 -17.43
CA ILE A 567 17.22 -0.85 -17.15
C ILE A 567 18.07 -0.53 -18.38
N GLY A 568 17.49 -0.58 -19.58
CA GLY A 568 18.07 -0.09 -20.84
C GLY A 568 17.96 1.43 -21.04
N GLU A 569 17.45 2.16 -20.00
CA GLU A 569 17.31 3.63 -19.95
C GLU A 569 16.22 4.22 -20.87
N ARG A 570 15.23 3.43 -21.30
CA ARG A 570 14.10 3.98 -22.04
C ARG A 570 13.33 4.99 -21.19
N THR A 571 12.95 6.09 -21.83
CA THR A 571 12.17 7.17 -21.20
C THR A 571 10.70 6.78 -21.02
N TYR A 572 9.97 7.48 -20.16
CA TYR A 572 8.53 7.27 -20.00
C TYR A 572 7.72 7.43 -21.31
N PRO A 573 7.97 8.45 -22.16
CA PRO A 573 7.33 8.56 -23.46
C PRO A 573 7.57 7.32 -24.35
N GLU A 574 8.82 6.87 -24.48
CA GLU A 574 9.16 5.67 -25.26
C GLU A 574 8.51 4.39 -24.71
N MET A 575 8.40 4.25 -23.38
CA MET A 575 7.74 3.12 -22.77
C MET A 575 6.24 3.10 -23.07
N LYS A 576 5.59 4.27 -23.03
CA LYS A 576 4.18 4.40 -23.40
C LYS A 576 3.96 4.12 -24.90
N GLU A 577 4.78 4.71 -25.76
CA GLU A 577 4.66 4.55 -27.21
C GLU A 577 4.87 3.10 -27.63
N LYS A 578 5.95 2.46 -27.15
CA LYS A 578 6.32 1.12 -27.59
C LYS A 578 5.51 0.01 -26.95
N PHE A 579 5.18 0.13 -25.67
CA PHE A 579 4.58 -0.95 -24.86
C PHE A 579 3.18 -0.61 -24.32
N GLY A 580 2.75 0.65 -24.40
CA GLY A 580 1.49 1.10 -23.82
C GLY A 580 1.53 1.18 -22.29
N ILE A 581 2.72 1.24 -21.68
CA ILE A 581 2.95 1.22 -20.23
C ILE A 581 3.17 2.64 -19.70
N TYR A 582 2.48 2.96 -18.63
CA TYR A 582 2.48 4.29 -18.03
C TYR A 582 3.45 4.40 -16.82
N PRO A 583 3.88 5.63 -16.47
CA PRO A 583 4.88 5.87 -15.41
C PRO A 583 4.56 5.27 -14.07
N GLY A 584 3.28 5.26 -13.67
CA GLY A 584 2.86 4.66 -12.40
C GLY A 584 2.98 3.14 -12.38
N GLU A 585 2.76 2.47 -13.52
CA GLU A 585 2.93 1.02 -13.65
C GLU A 585 4.42 0.66 -13.56
N ILE A 586 5.28 1.41 -14.26
CA ILE A 586 6.73 1.24 -14.16
C ILE A 586 7.21 1.45 -12.72
N HIS A 587 6.73 2.49 -12.06
CA HIS A 587 7.12 2.78 -10.67
C HIS A 587 6.74 1.65 -9.70
N ASN A 588 5.55 1.07 -9.88
CA ASN A 588 5.11 -0.07 -9.09
C ASN A 588 5.98 -1.30 -9.33
N ASP A 589 6.26 -1.62 -10.60
CA ASP A 589 7.11 -2.75 -10.97
C ASP A 589 8.54 -2.58 -10.45
N VAL A 590 9.12 -1.38 -10.57
CA VAL A 590 10.44 -1.05 -10.04
C VAL A 590 10.51 -1.31 -8.53
N TYR A 591 9.46 -0.96 -7.79
CA TYR A 591 9.39 -1.22 -6.35
C TYR A 591 9.35 -2.71 -6.04
N VAL A 592 8.46 -3.46 -6.67
CA VAL A 592 8.30 -4.91 -6.44
C VAL A 592 9.52 -5.68 -6.91
N LEU A 593 10.01 -5.43 -8.13
CA LEU A 593 11.17 -6.10 -8.68
C LEU A 593 12.46 -5.78 -7.90
N GLY A 594 12.59 -4.56 -7.36
CA GLY A 594 13.70 -4.22 -6.48
C GLY A 594 13.72 -5.09 -5.21
N TRP A 595 12.55 -5.35 -4.62
CA TRP A 595 12.42 -6.29 -3.51
C TRP A 595 12.67 -7.74 -3.95
N MET A 596 12.11 -8.17 -5.08
CA MET A 596 12.32 -9.52 -5.61
C MET A 596 13.78 -9.80 -5.94
N CYS A 597 14.52 -8.83 -6.51
CA CYS A 597 15.97 -8.94 -6.70
C CYS A 597 16.72 -9.15 -5.38
N TYR A 598 16.33 -8.43 -4.35
CA TYR A 598 16.91 -8.62 -3.03
C TYR A 598 16.61 -10.01 -2.48
N ALA A 599 15.36 -10.44 -2.55
CA ALA A 599 14.94 -11.76 -2.10
C ALA A 599 15.66 -12.88 -2.88
N ALA A 600 15.71 -12.77 -4.19
CA ALA A 600 16.44 -13.73 -5.04
C ALA A 600 17.96 -13.73 -4.77
N SER A 601 18.57 -12.58 -4.50
CA SER A 601 19.99 -12.49 -4.11
C SER A 601 20.27 -13.20 -2.79
N ARG A 602 19.37 -13.07 -1.79
CA ARG A 602 19.46 -13.78 -0.50
C ARG A 602 19.23 -15.28 -0.68
N MET A 603 18.31 -15.67 -1.57
CA MET A 603 18.08 -17.07 -1.93
C MET A 603 19.31 -17.68 -2.63
N ALA A 604 19.92 -16.97 -3.58
CA ALA A 604 21.14 -17.38 -4.26
C ALA A 604 22.32 -17.56 -3.27
N GLU A 605 22.45 -16.68 -2.27
CA GLU A 605 23.43 -16.83 -1.18
C GLU A 605 23.18 -18.12 -0.37
N PHE A 606 21.94 -18.40 0.00
CA PHE A 606 21.55 -19.62 0.70
C PHE A 606 21.87 -20.88 -0.12
N LEU A 607 21.65 -20.83 -1.44
CA LEU A 607 21.93 -21.91 -2.38
C LEU A 607 23.41 -22.01 -2.82
N GLN A 608 24.27 -21.13 -2.31
CA GLN A 608 25.70 -21.05 -2.66
C GLN A 608 25.97 -20.73 -4.14
N ALA A 609 25.02 -20.10 -4.82
CA ALA A 609 25.11 -19.65 -6.23
C ALA A 609 25.68 -18.21 -6.29
N GLU A 610 26.98 -18.05 -5.96
CA GLU A 610 27.63 -16.73 -5.78
C GLU A 610 27.58 -15.83 -7.02
N ASN A 611 27.72 -16.42 -8.22
CA ASN A 611 27.62 -15.67 -9.47
C ASN A 611 26.22 -15.07 -9.65
N MET A 612 25.17 -15.85 -9.39
CA MET A 612 23.78 -15.39 -9.44
C MET A 612 23.50 -14.31 -8.37
N ARG A 613 24.03 -14.49 -7.15
CA ARG A 613 23.94 -13.51 -6.05
C ARG A 613 24.49 -12.15 -6.46
N ALA A 614 25.70 -12.11 -7.00
CA ALA A 614 26.33 -10.86 -7.41
C ALA A 614 25.55 -10.13 -8.51
N ARG A 615 25.09 -10.88 -9.53
CA ARG A 615 24.30 -10.35 -10.65
C ARG A 615 22.94 -9.81 -10.20
N LEU A 616 22.21 -10.56 -9.36
CA LEU A 616 20.93 -10.13 -8.80
C LEU A 616 21.07 -8.87 -7.93
N SER A 617 22.16 -8.76 -7.16
CA SER A 617 22.45 -7.56 -6.37
C SER A 617 22.70 -6.33 -7.27
N MET A 618 23.47 -6.48 -8.35
CA MET A 618 23.67 -5.40 -9.32
C MET A 618 22.36 -5.03 -10.05
N LEU A 619 21.58 -6.04 -10.42
CA LEU A 619 20.30 -5.86 -11.11
C LEU A 619 19.30 -5.06 -10.24
N LYS A 620 19.28 -5.28 -8.93
CA LYS A 620 18.47 -4.50 -7.97
C LYS A 620 18.73 -3.00 -8.09
N ASP A 621 20.00 -2.57 -8.10
CA ASP A 621 20.35 -1.16 -8.17
C ASP A 621 20.04 -0.58 -9.57
N ARG A 622 20.23 -1.36 -10.62
CA ARG A 622 19.87 -0.98 -11.98
C ARG A 622 18.36 -0.79 -12.16
N ILE A 623 17.54 -1.70 -11.60
CA ILE A 623 16.08 -1.57 -11.61
C ILE A 623 15.65 -0.32 -10.84
N ARG A 624 16.20 -0.13 -9.64
CA ARG A 624 15.86 1.02 -8.78
C ARG A 624 16.06 2.36 -9.50
N HIS A 625 17.11 2.49 -10.28
CA HIS A 625 17.50 3.73 -10.92
C HIS A 625 17.12 3.80 -12.42
N GLY A 626 16.76 2.69 -13.05
CA GLY A 626 16.48 2.59 -14.49
C GLY A 626 17.72 2.89 -15.33
N ILE A 627 18.84 2.18 -15.07
CA ILE A 627 20.15 2.46 -15.66
C ILE A 627 20.85 1.22 -16.18
N LYS A 628 21.79 1.43 -17.08
CA LYS A 628 22.78 0.42 -17.48
C LYS A 628 23.88 0.30 -16.43
N THR A 629 24.69 -0.74 -16.55
CA THR A 629 25.75 -1.11 -15.56
C THR A 629 26.82 -0.01 -15.43
N ASP A 630 27.13 0.70 -16.52
CA ASP A 630 28.12 1.77 -16.59
C ASP A 630 27.82 2.98 -15.68
N LEU A 631 26.57 3.16 -15.27
CA LEU A 631 26.15 4.26 -14.41
C LEU A 631 26.07 3.93 -12.92
N LEU A 632 26.28 2.66 -12.53
CA LEU A 632 26.15 2.25 -11.13
C LEU A 632 27.00 3.08 -10.17
N GLY A 633 28.24 3.39 -10.55
CA GLY A 633 29.11 4.25 -9.77
C GLY A 633 28.52 5.64 -9.54
N LEU A 634 27.99 6.26 -10.58
CA LEU A 634 27.49 7.64 -10.53
C LEU A 634 26.20 7.80 -9.74
N VAL A 635 25.25 6.83 -9.83
CA VAL A 635 24.00 6.89 -9.08
C VAL A 635 24.18 6.66 -7.59
N SER A 636 25.35 6.19 -7.16
CA SER A 636 25.70 6.09 -5.73
C SER A 636 25.85 7.45 -5.05
N ILE A 637 26.07 8.53 -5.83
CA ILE A 637 26.12 9.90 -5.36
C ILE A 637 24.70 10.36 -5.02
N ARG A 638 24.47 10.82 -3.80
CA ARG A 638 23.16 11.27 -3.36
C ARG A 638 22.63 12.43 -4.21
N GLY A 639 21.45 12.27 -4.79
CA GLY A 639 20.78 13.27 -5.66
C GLY A 639 21.10 13.13 -7.15
N VAL A 640 21.88 12.10 -7.53
CA VAL A 640 22.11 11.72 -8.92
C VAL A 640 21.06 10.69 -9.34
N GLY A 641 20.11 11.10 -10.17
CA GLY A 641 19.20 10.21 -10.88
C GLY A 641 19.73 9.84 -12.27
N ARG A 642 19.04 8.94 -12.98
CA ARG A 642 19.48 8.38 -14.28
C ARG A 642 19.88 9.45 -15.33
N VAL A 643 19.11 10.53 -15.43
CA VAL A 643 19.36 11.60 -16.42
C VAL A 643 20.68 12.31 -16.13
N ILE A 644 20.91 12.66 -14.86
CA ILE A 644 22.15 13.31 -14.44
C ILE A 644 23.32 12.35 -14.54
N ALA A 645 23.13 11.08 -14.14
CA ALA A 645 24.17 10.06 -14.25
C ALA A 645 24.62 9.88 -15.73
N ARG A 646 23.66 9.79 -16.66
CA ARG A 646 23.99 9.69 -18.10
C ARG A 646 24.65 10.97 -18.61
N GLY A 647 24.21 12.15 -18.19
CA GLY A 647 24.87 13.43 -18.50
C GLY A 647 26.30 13.50 -18.00
N LEU A 648 26.56 13.11 -16.76
CA LEU A 648 27.91 13.05 -16.16
C LEU A 648 28.80 12.06 -16.93
N HIS A 649 28.28 10.85 -17.20
CA HIS A 649 29.01 9.84 -17.96
C HIS A 649 29.37 10.33 -19.38
N SER A 650 28.42 10.98 -20.07
CA SER A 650 28.65 11.55 -21.41
C SER A 650 29.66 12.73 -21.39
N ALA A 651 29.77 13.41 -20.25
CA ALA A 651 30.79 14.45 -20.00
C ALA A 651 32.15 13.88 -19.57
N GLY A 652 32.31 12.55 -19.52
CA GLY A 652 33.58 11.88 -19.21
C GLY A 652 33.76 11.46 -17.75
N PHE A 653 32.80 11.70 -16.85
CA PHE A 653 32.85 11.27 -15.46
C PHE A 653 32.28 9.85 -15.29
N GLN A 654 33.09 8.90 -14.85
CA GLN A 654 32.69 7.50 -14.73
C GLN A 654 32.36 7.08 -13.28
N ASN A 655 32.90 7.78 -12.29
CA ASN A 655 32.78 7.38 -10.88
C ASN A 655 32.74 8.58 -9.93
N PRO A 656 32.38 8.39 -8.65
CA PRO A 656 32.33 9.47 -7.66
C PRO A 656 33.64 10.21 -7.46
N ALA A 657 34.78 9.54 -7.59
CA ALA A 657 36.10 10.16 -7.38
C ALA A 657 36.41 11.20 -8.46
N GLU A 658 36.02 10.95 -9.70
CA GLU A 658 36.17 11.91 -10.80
C GLU A 658 35.26 13.12 -10.60
N VAL A 659 33.99 12.91 -10.18
CA VAL A 659 33.06 14.01 -9.87
C VAL A 659 33.55 14.86 -8.68
N ALA A 660 34.15 14.23 -7.68
CA ALA A 660 34.70 14.91 -6.53
C ALA A 660 35.91 15.80 -6.89
N LYS A 661 36.71 15.38 -7.85
CA LYS A 661 37.89 16.10 -8.34
C LYS A 661 37.56 17.19 -9.37
N ALA A 662 36.41 17.11 -10.04
CA ALA A 662 36.02 18.05 -11.09
C ALA A 662 35.86 19.49 -10.59
N ASP A 663 36.10 20.44 -11.46
CA ASP A 663 35.76 21.84 -11.19
C ASP A 663 34.25 22.05 -11.29
N ILE A 664 33.74 23.00 -10.49
CA ILE A 664 32.31 23.31 -10.45
C ILE A 664 31.82 23.71 -11.86
N THR A 665 32.61 24.46 -12.59
CA THR A 665 32.32 24.87 -13.98
C THR A 665 32.16 23.70 -14.94
N GLN A 666 32.96 22.65 -14.77
CA GLN A 666 32.84 21.43 -15.58
C GLN A 666 31.54 20.70 -15.27
N LEU A 667 31.15 20.63 -14.02
CA LEU A 667 29.88 20.02 -13.60
C LEU A 667 28.66 20.83 -14.06
N GLU A 668 28.77 22.16 -14.13
CA GLU A 668 27.71 23.05 -14.64
C GLU A 668 27.44 22.86 -16.12
N MET A 669 28.39 22.34 -16.89
CA MET A 669 28.21 22.02 -18.31
C MET A 669 27.33 20.77 -18.54
N VAL A 670 27.11 19.97 -17.50
CA VAL A 670 26.26 18.78 -17.61
C VAL A 670 24.80 19.20 -17.68
N PRO A 671 24.05 18.72 -18.68
CA PRO A 671 22.62 19.05 -18.82
C PRO A 671 21.82 18.79 -17.55
N GLY A 672 21.07 19.78 -17.08
CA GLY A 672 20.27 19.70 -15.86
C GLY A 672 21.04 19.92 -14.56
N VAL A 673 22.32 20.28 -14.63
CA VAL A 673 23.18 20.60 -13.47
C VAL A 673 23.49 22.10 -13.45
N GLY A 674 22.72 22.87 -12.71
CA GLY A 674 23.04 24.28 -12.44
C GLY A 674 23.99 24.44 -11.25
N LYS A 675 24.53 25.66 -11.05
CA LYS A 675 25.58 26.01 -10.07
C LYS A 675 25.32 25.46 -8.65
N LYS A 676 24.09 25.59 -8.12
CA LYS A 676 23.75 25.07 -6.79
C LYS A 676 23.84 23.54 -6.73
N ARG A 677 23.40 22.88 -7.80
CA ARG A 677 23.42 21.41 -7.91
C ARG A 677 24.85 20.91 -8.09
N ALA A 678 25.68 21.58 -8.90
CA ALA A 678 27.09 21.23 -9.08
C ALA A 678 27.86 21.19 -7.76
N LYS A 679 27.71 22.24 -6.93
CA LYS A 679 28.32 22.26 -5.59
C LYS A 679 27.88 21.09 -4.73
N LYS A 680 26.57 20.84 -4.67
CA LYS A 680 26.00 19.74 -3.88
C LYS A 680 26.48 18.37 -4.38
N LEU A 681 26.54 18.16 -5.69
CA LEU A 681 27.05 16.91 -6.29
C LEU A 681 28.51 16.66 -5.91
N LYS A 682 29.35 17.69 -5.97
CA LYS A 682 30.76 17.58 -5.54
C LYS A 682 30.89 17.23 -4.06
N GLU A 683 30.14 17.90 -3.19
CA GLU A 683 30.11 17.61 -1.74
C GLU A 683 29.64 16.17 -1.45
N GLU A 684 28.56 15.70 -2.10
CA GLU A 684 28.06 14.34 -1.90
C GLU A 684 29.00 13.28 -2.49
N ALA A 685 29.70 13.60 -3.60
CA ALA A 685 30.72 12.73 -4.16
C ALA A 685 31.94 12.59 -3.21
N LEU A 686 32.39 13.69 -2.59
CA LEU A 686 33.45 13.67 -1.56
C LEU A 686 33.09 12.84 -0.32
N ARG A 687 31.81 12.85 0.10
CA ARG A 687 31.34 12.02 1.22
C ARG A 687 31.29 10.53 0.88
N ARG A 688 31.33 10.18 -0.40
CA ARG A 688 31.24 8.79 -0.87
C ARG A 688 32.62 8.16 -1.07
N MET A 689 33.65 8.96 -1.16
CA MET A 689 35.05 8.51 -1.16
C MET A 689 35.52 8.09 0.25
#